data_4acf6198c0d044399ed911d96159a1cf
#
_entry.id   4acf6198c0d044399ed911d96159a1cf
#
_cell.length_a   1.000
_cell.length_b   1.000
_cell.length_c   1.000
_cell.angle_alpha   90.00
_cell.angle_beta   90.00
_cell.angle_gamma   90.00
#
_symmetry.space_group_name_H-M   'P 1'
#
loop_
_entity.id
_entity.type
_entity.pdbx_description
1 polymer ?
#
loop_
_entity_poly.entity_id
_entity_poly.type
_entity_poly.pdbx_seq_one_letter_code
_entity_poly.pdbx_strand_id
1 'polypeptide(L)'
;MRHLGFRPAHPGLPAARARVARSTLWLATLTPLACADATGPAGPADELCPLAVGRGATRATLSLAAGDMCVLPAGGVQVVEIGAGNAAARYVMVVQSALRRPGATTLLRLDARARGAAAARVPPLVAPARVVPADAFGFEQDRRRLEDASRADLTFRMNARRAVRGARPLRAERAAPPDPGIVRANQAPAAPTPPSVGDTVIFSNAVHPNLDVDCDGIHDVTAVVRAVGPNFAIVEDLDGAGVVTGGRYEAVLGSLERSVRPVLSAYFGEPADIDGNGVVWVLFTPVVNRTTPRNSNTRILGFFNPADLADPGDCAASNGGEILYLLAADPDGRFSRPVPLSYATTGAVGVAAHELAHLISAERRTVLAGGSFASLEETWLSEALAHSAETFVGMSGAFLSPGGNYGFAELSASSANFGTYLFPNFRRSAFYMLGPHRTPVLGDAYARDPDGISSLAMRGFGWLFLRWLADQYATQGGGRLGGAAEEAIFHDLAGGGPARTRGVENVERVARAHGAPGAWEDLLAAWALVPIADDLPGAPSATQVKTVNLRDVFAALHRELEGRAPFARAFPLEAMGIPLADGTDARIDFELAASTGYYFQFESDGPHPEVRLRLTTQAGLAVPSSEGVRIVVLRTR
;
A
#
# COMPACT_ATOMS: atom_id res chain seq x y z
N MET A 1 15.12 -40.27 43.72
CA MET A 1 16.38 -40.00 44.46
C MET A 1 16.76 -38.55 44.29
N ARG A 2 16.87 -37.88 45.45
CA ARG A 2 17.50 -36.60 45.76
C ARG A 2 17.01 -35.28 45.10
N HIS A 3 16.23 -34.58 45.94
CA HIS A 3 16.04 -33.14 46.01
C HIS A 3 17.34 -32.34 46.06
N LEU A 4 17.36 -31.17 45.44
CA LEU A 4 18.05 -29.97 45.96
C LEU A 4 17.23 -28.74 45.58
N GLY A 5 16.68 -28.08 46.61
CA GLY A 5 16.00 -26.83 46.53
C GLY A 5 16.97 -25.68 46.68
N PHE A 6 16.63 -24.51 46.09
CA PHE A 6 17.21 -23.20 46.42
C PHE A 6 16.10 -22.18 46.63
N ARG A 7 16.14 -21.55 47.82
CA ARG A 7 15.29 -20.42 48.23
C ARG A 7 15.95 -19.11 47.78
N PRO A 8 15.18 -18.05 47.49
CA PRO A 8 15.72 -16.74 47.19
C PRO A 8 15.94 -15.92 48.48
N ALA A 9 17.01 -15.15 48.50
CA ALA A 9 17.29 -14.13 49.51
C ALA A 9 16.94 -12.75 48.96
N HIS A 10 16.17 -11.99 49.74
CA HIS A 10 16.00 -10.53 49.58
C HIS A 10 17.15 -9.80 50.27
N PRO A 11 17.54 -8.62 49.78
CA PRO A 11 17.79 -7.52 50.72
C PRO A 11 17.12 -6.20 50.33
N GLY A 12 16.81 -5.51 51.39
CA GLY A 12 16.04 -4.33 51.59
C GLY A 12 16.57 -3.03 50.98
N LEU A 13 15.61 -2.11 50.88
CA LEU A 13 15.76 -0.70 50.55
C LEU A 13 16.19 0.14 51.78
N PRO A 14 16.96 1.22 51.56
CA PRO A 14 16.93 2.34 52.49
C PRO A 14 16.21 3.55 51.91
N ALA A 15 15.39 4.16 52.78
CA ALA A 15 14.70 5.41 52.56
C ALA A 15 15.66 6.62 52.51
N ALA A 16 15.48 7.52 51.55
CA ALA A 16 16.13 8.82 51.53
C ALA A 16 15.10 9.95 51.57
N ARG A 17 15.36 10.85 52.50
CA ARG A 17 14.53 11.99 52.91
C ARG A 17 14.54 13.12 51.89
N ALA A 18 13.36 13.70 51.64
CA ALA A 18 13.16 14.93 50.91
C ALA A 18 13.79 16.13 51.63
N ARG A 19 14.52 16.98 50.91
CA ARG A 19 14.87 18.35 51.33
C ARG A 19 14.18 19.34 50.40
N VAL A 20 13.36 20.18 50.98
CA VAL A 20 12.72 21.36 50.38
C VAL A 20 13.79 22.46 50.24
N ALA A 21 13.99 22.99 49.06
CA ALA A 21 14.74 24.21 48.82
C ALA A 21 13.81 25.29 48.25
N ARG A 22 13.84 26.45 48.92
CA ARG A 22 13.03 27.64 48.64
C ARG A 22 13.58 28.38 47.43
N SER A 23 12.66 28.76 46.54
CA SER A 23 12.89 29.56 45.33
C SER A 23 13.06 31.04 45.69
N THR A 24 14.09 31.65 45.12
CA THR A 24 14.25 33.10 45.04
C THR A 24 13.78 33.59 43.67
N LEU A 25 12.82 34.52 43.70
CA LEU A 25 12.30 35.25 42.53
C LEU A 25 13.38 36.22 41.99
N TRP A 26 13.69 36.13 40.69
CA TRP A 26 14.37 37.21 39.97
C TRP A 26 13.39 37.82 38.97
N LEU A 27 13.08 39.13 39.14
CA LEU A 27 12.45 39.95 38.12
C LEU A 27 13.43 40.16 36.98
N ALA A 28 13.05 39.75 35.75
CA ALA A 28 13.74 40.15 34.56
C ALA A 28 12.85 41.09 33.74
N THR A 29 13.41 42.20 33.40
CA THR A 29 12.86 43.32 32.64
C THR A 29 12.47 42.94 31.22
N LEU A 30 11.25 43.30 30.83
CA LEU A 30 10.74 43.22 29.45
C LEU A 30 11.47 44.23 28.55
N THR A 31 12.21 43.73 27.57
CA THR A 31 12.58 44.45 26.36
C THR A 31 11.65 44.04 25.22
N PRO A 32 11.16 44.95 24.37
CA PRO A 32 10.28 44.58 23.25
C PRO A 32 11.10 43.89 22.18
N LEU A 33 10.76 42.61 21.85
CA LEU A 33 11.25 41.96 20.65
C LEU A 33 10.51 42.54 19.44
N ALA A 34 11.30 43.05 18.53
CA ALA A 34 10.89 43.39 17.16
C ALA A 34 10.33 42.15 16.45
N CYS A 35 9.27 42.34 15.69
CA CYS A 35 8.75 41.36 14.72
C CYS A 35 9.88 40.95 13.77
N ALA A 36 10.42 39.75 13.95
CA ALA A 36 11.19 39.07 12.93
C ALA A 36 10.18 38.34 12.02
N ASP A 37 10.28 38.64 10.74
CA ASP A 37 9.53 37.94 9.70
C ASP A 37 9.69 36.41 9.86
N ALA A 38 8.56 35.72 9.94
CA ALA A 38 8.52 34.27 9.92
C ALA A 38 8.84 33.78 8.49
N THR A 39 10.11 33.72 8.15
CA THR A 39 10.57 32.80 7.14
C THR A 39 10.55 31.43 7.77
N GLY A 40 9.45 30.69 7.55
CA GLY A 40 9.41 29.26 7.84
C GLY A 40 10.57 28.56 7.15
N PRO A 41 11.07 27.42 7.69
CA PRO A 41 12.13 26.68 7.02
C PRO A 41 11.67 26.35 5.61
N ALA A 42 12.51 26.68 4.63
CA ALA A 42 12.31 26.30 3.24
C ALA A 42 12.04 24.78 3.20
N GLY A 43 10.95 24.38 2.54
CA GLY A 43 10.63 22.96 2.39
C GLY A 43 11.75 22.25 1.63
N PRO A 44 11.96 20.95 1.84
CA PRO A 44 13.09 20.20 1.28
C PRO A 44 13.21 20.21 -0.24
N ALA A 45 12.23 20.76 -0.96
CA ALA A 45 12.25 20.84 -2.44
C ALA A 45 13.14 21.98 -2.99
N ASP A 46 13.38 23.05 -2.22
CA ASP A 46 14.16 24.19 -2.71
C ASP A 46 15.69 24.00 -2.55
N GLU A 47 16.13 23.07 -1.69
CA GLU A 47 17.56 22.76 -1.49
C GLU A 47 18.13 21.69 -2.45
N LEU A 48 17.28 21.00 -3.23
CA LEU A 48 17.66 19.82 -4.00
C LEU A 48 18.25 20.10 -5.39
N CYS A 49 18.27 21.34 -5.84
CA CYS A 49 18.90 21.73 -7.10
C CYS A 49 19.93 22.84 -6.87
N PRO A 50 21.25 22.54 -6.94
CA PRO A 50 22.28 23.59 -6.90
C PRO A 50 22.28 24.50 -8.14
N LEU A 51 21.19 24.54 -8.91
CA LEU A 51 21.08 25.29 -10.13
C LEU A 51 20.15 26.51 -9.94
N ALA A 52 20.67 27.68 -10.29
CA ALA A 52 19.86 28.86 -10.54
C ALA A 52 19.00 28.68 -11.83
N VAL A 53 17.99 27.77 -11.75
CA VAL A 53 16.98 27.72 -12.82
C VAL A 53 16.02 28.85 -12.56
N GLY A 54 16.21 29.99 -13.25
CA GLY A 54 15.29 31.11 -13.16
C GLY A 54 13.87 30.69 -13.54
N ARG A 55 12.85 31.22 -12.87
CA ARG A 55 11.44 31.00 -13.25
C ARG A 55 11.27 31.35 -14.73
N GLY A 56 10.85 30.35 -15.55
CA GLY A 56 10.69 30.46 -16.98
C GLY A 56 11.89 30.03 -17.83
N ALA A 57 12.93 29.41 -17.23
CA ALA A 57 14.04 28.86 -18.00
C ALA A 57 13.58 27.61 -18.78
N THR A 58 13.79 27.62 -20.09
CA THR A 58 13.52 26.48 -20.98
C THR A 58 14.68 25.49 -21.04
N ARG A 59 15.79 25.80 -20.40
CA ARG A 59 17.03 24.99 -20.36
C ARG A 59 17.60 24.94 -18.96
N ALA A 60 18.07 23.75 -18.56
CA ALA A 60 18.82 23.51 -17.33
C ALA A 60 20.12 22.76 -17.65
N THR A 61 21.25 23.22 -17.11
CA THR A 61 22.54 22.48 -17.20
C THR A 61 22.80 21.81 -15.86
N LEU A 62 22.97 20.49 -15.84
CA LEU A 62 23.22 19.73 -14.64
C LEU A 62 24.72 19.81 -14.26
N SER A 63 24.97 20.23 -13.03
CA SER A 63 26.31 20.20 -12.40
C SER A 63 26.17 19.52 -11.04
N LEU A 64 25.88 18.21 -11.07
CA LEU A 64 25.64 17.39 -9.87
C LEU A 64 26.93 16.66 -9.47
N ALA A 65 27.24 16.62 -8.18
CA ALA A 65 28.19 15.66 -7.61
C ALA A 65 27.53 14.28 -7.48
N ALA A 66 28.33 13.24 -7.27
CA ALA A 66 27.77 11.90 -6.98
C ALA A 66 27.00 11.94 -5.65
N GLY A 67 25.78 11.45 -5.67
CA GLY A 67 24.83 11.54 -4.57
C GLY A 67 23.88 12.74 -4.63
N ASP A 68 24.15 13.74 -5.49
CA ASP A 68 23.24 14.88 -5.63
C ASP A 68 22.04 14.53 -6.49
N MET A 69 20.87 15.04 -6.10
CA MET A 69 19.63 14.94 -6.88
C MET A 69 19.08 16.32 -7.20
N CYS A 70 18.31 16.41 -8.29
CA CYS A 70 17.67 17.64 -8.74
C CYS A 70 16.26 17.35 -9.25
N VAL A 71 15.29 18.19 -8.85
CA VAL A 71 13.93 18.20 -9.36
C VAL A 71 13.73 19.42 -10.24
N LEU A 72 13.41 19.21 -11.51
CA LEU A 72 13.16 20.29 -12.46
C LEU A 72 11.65 20.56 -12.56
N PRO A 73 11.23 21.84 -12.55
CA PRO A 73 9.82 22.19 -12.55
C PRO A 73 9.11 21.77 -13.84
N ALA A 74 7.84 21.40 -13.71
CA ALA A 74 6.98 21.06 -14.83
C ALA A 74 6.74 22.26 -15.77
N GLY A 75 6.66 21.99 -17.07
CA GLY A 75 6.24 22.98 -18.08
C GLY A 75 7.23 24.09 -18.40
N GLY A 76 8.38 24.15 -17.71
CA GLY A 76 9.40 25.15 -17.94
C GLY A 76 10.60 24.62 -18.71
N VAL A 77 11.19 23.54 -18.23
CA VAL A 77 12.45 23.00 -18.77
C VAL A 77 12.16 21.99 -19.87
N GLN A 78 12.50 22.31 -21.10
CA GLN A 78 12.41 21.41 -22.25
C GLN A 78 13.75 20.78 -22.60
N VAL A 79 14.85 21.39 -22.16
CA VAL A 79 16.22 20.95 -22.45
C VAL A 79 16.99 20.81 -21.16
N VAL A 80 17.50 19.62 -20.92
CA VAL A 80 18.44 19.30 -19.84
C VAL A 80 19.80 19.01 -20.47
N GLU A 81 20.85 19.66 -19.99
CA GLU A 81 22.22 19.43 -20.46
C GLU A 81 23.03 18.74 -19.36
N ILE A 82 23.58 17.58 -19.67
CA ILE A 82 24.61 16.92 -18.86
C ILE A 82 25.96 17.45 -19.37
N GLY A 83 26.67 18.20 -18.53
CA GLY A 83 27.95 18.81 -18.90
C GLY A 83 29.01 17.76 -19.25
N ALA A 84 30.02 18.15 -20.03
CA ALA A 84 31.16 17.29 -20.31
C ALA A 84 31.93 16.96 -19.01
N GLY A 85 32.48 15.75 -18.92
CA GLY A 85 33.22 15.28 -17.77
C GLY A 85 34.50 14.55 -18.15
N ASN A 86 35.50 14.61 -17.26
CA ASN A 86 36.82 13.96 -17.44
C ASN A 86 36.90 12.60 -16.73
N ALA A 87 35.83 12.17 -16.08
CA ALA A 87 35.74 10.92 -15.32
C ALA A 87 34.49 10.15 -15.67
N ALA A 88 34.43 8.92 -15.20
CA ALA A 88 33.21 8.11 -15.26
C ALA A 88 32.03 8.81 -14.57
N ALA A 89 30.87 8.71 -15.18
CA ALA A 89 29.65 9.31 -14.64
C ALA A 89 28.43 8.43 -14.92
N ARG A 90 27.49 8.41 -13.96
CA ARG A 90 26.19 7.75 -14.12
C ARG A 90 25.10 8.64 -13.55
N TYR A 91 24.09 8.88 -14.36
CA TYR A 91 22.89 9.62 -13.99
C TYR A 91 21.65 8.75 -14.17
N VAL A 92 20.75 8.80 -13.21
CA VAL A 92 19.37 8.28 -13.34
C VAL A 92 18.44 9.47 -13.51
N MET A 93 17.62 9.46 -14.55
CA MET A 93 16.63 10.48 -14.81
C MET A 93 15.25 9.84 -14.85
N VAL A 94 14.32 10.41 -14.12
CA VAL A 94 12.92 9.98 -14.14
C VAL A 94 12.07 11.10 -14.73
N VAL A 95 11.30 10.77 -15.76
CA VAL A 95 10.22 11.62 -16.26
C VAL A 95 8.95 11.19 -15.54
N GLN A 96 8.49 12.00 -14.58
CA GLN A 96 7.38 11.70 -13.68
C GLN A 96 6.13 12.45 -14.10
N SER A 97 5.00 11.76 -14.30
CA SER A 97 3.68 12.37 -14.45
C SER A 97 3.04 12.59 -13.07
N ALA A 98 2.37 13.71 -12.87
CA ALA A 98 1.54 13.96 -11.69
C ALA A 98 0.06 14.12 -12.05
N LEU A 99 -0.36 13.67 -13.21
CA LEU A 99 -1.77 13.66 -13.60
C LEU A 99 -2.58 12.85 -12.59
N ARG A 100 -3.71 13.43 -12.14
CA ARG A 100 -4.60 12.82 -11.15
C ARG A 100 -5.75 12.04 -11.78
N ARG A 101 -5.96 12.18 -13.08
CA ARG A 101 -7.08 11.57 -13.79
C ARG A 101 -6.77 10.09 -14.08
N PRO A 102 -7.51 9.14 -13.50
CA PRO A 102 -7.32 7.72 -13.74
C PRO A 102 -7.38 7.38 -15.25
N GLY A 103 -6.46 6.54 -15.71
CA GLY A 103 -6.39 6.09 -17.10
C GLY A 103 -5.95 7.16 -18.11
N ALA A 104 -5.57 8.37 -17.65
CA ALA A 104 -4.94 9.34 -18.54
C ALA A 104 -3.50 8.93 -18.85
N THR A 105 -3.06 9.23 -20.07
CA THR A 105 -1.69 9.00 -20.53
C THR A 105 -1.16 10.23 -21.25
N THR A 106 0.16 10.43 -21.19
CA THR A 106 0.87 11.47 -21.90
C THR A 106 1.85 10.85 -22.87
N LEU A 107 1.78 11.22 -24.15
CA LEU A 107 2.69 10.74 -25.19
C LEU A 107 3.89 11.67 -25.31
N LEU A 108 5.06 11.17 -24.94
CA LEU A 108 6.29 11.96 -24.83
C LEU A 108 7.39 11.44 -25.76
N ARG A 109 8.35 12.32 -26.03
CA ARG A 109 9.59 12.04 -26.76
C ARG A 109 10.78 12.62 -26.00
N LEU A 110 11.80 11.79 -25.83
CA LEU A 110 13.13 12.19 -25.40
C LEU A 110 14.11 12.10 -26.57
N ASP A 111 14.69 13.23 -26.97
CA ASP A 111 15.85 13.28 -27.86
C ASP A 111 17.10 13.50 -27.01
N ALA A 112 18.13 12.65 -27.17
CA ALA A 112 19.42 12.76 -26.49
C ALA A 112 20.53 12.87 -27.53
N ARG A 113 21.34 13.96 -27.48
CA ARG A 113 22.40 14.23 -28.48
C ARG A 113 23.68 14.74 -27.82
N ALA A 114 24.83 14.15 -28.20
CA ALA A 114 26.11 14.67 -27.86
C ALA A 114 26.41 15.96 -28.65
N ARG A 115 26.98 16.98 -27.98
CA ARG A 115 27.39 18.24 -28.60
C ARG A 115 28.73 18.04 -29.33
N GLY A 116 28.77 18.34 -30.61
CA GLY A 116 29.99 18.24 -31.41
C GLY A 116 30.21 16.94 -32.19
N ALA A 117 29.34 15.97 -32.01
CA ALA A 117 29.39 14.73 -32.79
C ALA A 117 29.05 15.00 -34.26
N ALA A 118 29.98 14.75 -35.17
CA ALA A 118 29.65 14.55 -36.57
C ALA A 118 28.64 13.39 -36.63
N ALA A 119 27.53 13.59 -37.34
CA ALA A 119 26.38 12.68 -37.35
C ALA A 119 26.77 11.27 -37.83
N ALA A 120 27.36 10.48 -36.98
CA ALA A 120 27.33 9.04 -37.12
C ALA A 120 25.88 8.64 -36.80
N ARG A 121 25.14 8.18 -37.80
CA ARG A 121 23.81 7.57 -37.59
C ARG A 121 24.01 6.33 -36.74
N VAL A 122 23.93 6.49 -35.41
CA VAL A 122 23.65 5.36 -34.54
C VAL A 122 22.23 4.91 -34.90
N PRO A 123 22.03 3.65 -35.24
CA PRO A 123 20.68 3.15 -35.46
C PRO A 123 19.84 3.51 -34.24
N PRO A 124 18.56 3.89 -34.41
CA PRO A 124 17.71 4.23 -33.27
C PRO A 124 17.86 3.11 -32.25
N LEU A 125 18.22 3.50 -31.00
CA LEU A 125 18.13 2.57 -29.88
C LEU A 125 16.68 2.13 -29.85
N VAL A 126 16.45 0.97 -30.43
CA VAL A 126 15.17 0.28 -30.27
C VAL A 126 15.06 0.14 -28.77
N ALA A 127 14.03 0.75 -28.19
CA ALA A 127 13.67 0.49 -26.80
C ALA A 127 13.92 -1.00 -26.58
N PRO A 128 14.54 -1.45 -25.46
CA PRO A 128 14.67 -2.87 -25.22
C PRO A 128 13.27 -3.46 -25.41
N ALA A 129 12.98 -3.72 -26.66
CA ALA A 129 11.78 -4.39 -27.06
C ALA A 129 11.97 -5.80 -26.56
N ARG A 130 11.13 -6.14 -25.67
CA ARG A 130 10.90 -7.45 -25.11
C ARG A 130 11.51 -7.61 -23.73
N VAL A 131 10.61 -7.35 -22.82
CA VAL A 131 10.15 -8.47 -22.01
C VAL A 131 10.49 -9.77 -22.72
N VAL A 132 11.43 -10.54 -22.13
CA VAL A 132 11.70 -11.93 -22.52
C VAL A 132 10.35 -12.57 -22.79
N PRO A 133 10.15 -13.29 -23.92
CA PRO A 133 8.88 -13.92 -24.19
C PRO A 133 8.47 -14.72 -22.95
N ALA A 134 7.34 -14.35 -22.36
CA ALA A 134 6.82 -14.94 -21.14
C ALA A 134 6.52 -16.45 -21.31
N ASP A 135 6.52 -16.94 -22.52
CA ASP A 135 6.09 -18.29 -22.89
C ASP A 135 7.10 -19.40 -22.61
N ALA A 136 8.35 -19.06 -22.31
CA ALA A 136 9.39 -20.08 -22.17
C ALA A 136 9.21 -21.00 -20.94
N PHE A 137 8.43 -20.61 -19.88
CA PHE A 137 8.44 -21.35 -18.62
C PHE A 137 7.11 -21.40 -17.82
N GLY A 138 5.96 -21.35 -18.46
CA GLY A 138 4.67 -21.41 -17.75
C GLY A 138 4.32 -20.14 -16.97
N PHE A 139 5.09 -19.11 -17.15
CA PHE A 139 5.10 -17.84 -16.46
C PHE A 139 3.85 -17.01 -16.68
N GLU A 140 3.39 -16.97 -17.92
CA GLU A 140 2.23 -16.20 -18.32
C GLU A 140 0.96 -16.74 -17.64
N GLN A 141 0.88 -18.06 -17.43
CA GLN A 141 -0.24 -18.66 -16.72
C GLN A 141 -0.29 -18.24 -15.25
N ASP A 142 0.84 -18.22 -14.53
CA ASP A 142 0.87 -17.82 -13.13
C ASP A 142 0.63 -16.32 -12.95
N ARG A 143 1.15 -15.49 -13.86
CA ARG A 143 0.88 -14.07 -13.90
C ARG A 143 -0.62 -13.80 -14.15
N ARG A 144 -1.21 -14.41 -15.15
CA ARG A 144 -2.64 -14.28 -15.46
C ARG A 144 -3.50 -14.74 -14.29
N ARG A 145 -3.13 -15.83 -13.64
CA ARG A 145 -3.84 -16.35 -12.47
C ARG A 145 -3.93 -15.32 -11.34
N LEU A 146 -2.81 -14.70 -11.00
CA LEU A 146 -2.75 -13.71 -9.93
C LEU A 146 -3.51 -12.43 -10.28
N GLU A 147 -3.39 -11.98 -11.53
CA GLU A 147 -4.08 -10.81 -12.03
C GLU A 147 -5.59 -11.03 -12.09
N ASP A 148 -6.05 -12.17 -12.55
CA ASP A 148 -7.48 -12.50 -12.59
C ASP A 148 -8.10 -12.50 -11.17
N ALA A 149 -7.38 -13.01 -10.14
CA ALA A 149 -7.85 -12.95 -8.77
C ALA A 149 -7.93 -11.51 -8.26
N SER A 150 -6.88 -10.74 -8.49
CA SER A 150 -6.84 -9.33 -8.09
C SER A 150 -7.94 -8.53 -8.78
N ARG A 151 -8.18 -8.79 -10.06
CA ARG A 151 -9.25 -8.15 -10.84
C ARG A 151 -10.64 -8.56 -10.36
N ALA A 152 -10.84 -9.82 -10.01
CA ALA A 152 -12.11 -10.32 -9.47
C ALA A 152 -12.43 -9.65 -8.14
N ASP A 153 -11.46 -9.52 -7.24
CA ASP A 153 -11.62 -8.84 -5.97
C ASP A 153 -11.95 -7.34 -6.16
N LEU A 154 -11.22 -6.65 -7.04
CA LEU A 154 -11.52 -5.25 -7.36
C LEU A 154 -12.93 -5.08 -7.98
N THR A 155 -13.36 -6.03 -8.82
CA THR A 155 -14.72 -6.04 -9.39
C THR A 155 -15.76 -6.16 -8.30
N PHE A 156 -15.56 -7.09 -7.36
CA PHE A 156 -16.43 -7.22 -6.18
C PHE A 156 -16.53 -5.91 -5.40
N ARG A 157 -15.38 -5.29 -5.06
CA ARG A 157 -15.36 -4.02 -4.30
C ARG A 157 -16.10 -2.88 -5.01
N MET A 158 -15.98 -2.80 -6.34
CA MET A 158 -16.73 -1.83 -7.14
C MET A 158 -18.25 -2.09 -7.10
N ASN A 159 -18.66 -3.35 -7.24
CA ASN A 159 -20.06 -3.75 -7.21
C ASN A 159 -20.67 -3.51 -5.83
N ALA A 160 -19.96 -3.89 -4.76
CA ALA A 160 -20.39 -3.67 -3.39
C ALA A 160 -20.59 -2.16 -3.10
N ARG A 161 -19.67 -1.30 -3.52
CA ARG A 161 -19.82 0.16 -3.42
C ARG A 161 -20.99 0.69 -4.24
N ARG A 162 -21.25 0.11 -5.40
CA ARG A 162 -22.38 0.50 -6.25
C ARG A 162 -23.70 0.16 -5.59
N ALA A 163 -23.82 -1.03 -4.99
CA ALA A 163 -25.01 -1.49 -4.30
C ALA A 163 -25.44 -0.55 -3.16
N VAL A 164 -24.49 -0.04 -2.39
CA VAL A 164 -24.76 0.84 -1.23
C VAL A 164 -24.75 2.33 -1.57
N ARG A 165 -24.57 2.73 -2.84
CA ARG A 165 -24.37 4.14 -3.20
C ARG A 165 -25.49 5.07 -2.71
N GLY A 166 -26.74 4.62 -2.70
CA GLY A 166 -27.90 5.37 -2.26
C GLY A 166 -28.38 5.06 -0.85
N ALA A 167 -27.79 4.03 -0.22
CA ALA A 167 -28.18 3.60 1.11
C ALA A 167 -27.56 4.51 2.19
N ARG A 168 -28.22 4.59 3.34
CA ARG A 168 -27.68 5.25 4.53
C ARG A 168 -26.86 4.26 5.33
N PRO A 169 -25.68 4.65 5.83
CA PRO A 169 -24.99 3.86 6.83
C PRO A 169 -25.79 3.82 8.13
N LEU A 170 -25.67 2.72 8.86
CA LEU A 170 -26.16 2.61 10.21
C LEU A 170 -25.56 3.69 11.11
N ARG A 171 -26.30 4.08 12.15
CA ARG A 171 -25.80 4.98 13.18
C ARG A 171 -25.63 4.19 14.47
N ALA A 172 -24.54 4.36 15.16
CA ALA A 172 -24.20 3.70 16.41
C ALA A 172 -25.22 3.88 17.57
N GLU A 173 -26.29 4.67 17.38
CA GLU A 173 -27.25 5.02 18.43
C GLU A 173 -28.58 4.26 18.39
N ARG A 174 -28.77 3.26 17.52
CA ARG A 174 -30.06 2.56 17.40
C ARG A 174 -29.93 1.05 17.60
N ALA A 175 -29.92 0.63 18.84
CA ALA A 175 -30.28 -0.74 19.20
C ALA A 175 -31.78 -0.80 19.54
N ALA A 176 -32.61 -1.52 18.74
CA ALA A 176 -33.97 -1.90 19.11
C ALA A 176 -34.00 -3.35 19.61
N PRO A 177 -34.79 -3.71 20.62
CA PRO A 177 -34.77 -5.03 21.24
C PRO A 177 -35.33 -6.13 20.33
N PRO A 178 -34.72 -7.35 20.32
CA PRO A 178 -35.19 -8.48 19.52
C PRO A 178 -36.21 -9.37 20.23
N ASP A 179 -36.90 -10.16 19.40
CA ASP A 179 -37.83 -11.23 19.83
C ASP A 179 -37.02 -12.50 20.20
N PRO A 180 -37.31 -13.18 21.32
CA PRO A 180 -36.49 -14.32 21.75
C PRO A 180 -36.78 -15.57 20.92
N GLY A 181 -35.80 -16.09 20.19
CA GLY A 181 -35.90 -17.39 19.53
C GLY A 181 -34.91 -17.65 18.39
N ILE A 182 -34.61 -16.68 17.55
CA ILE A 182 -33.62 -16.82 16.46
C ILE A 182 -32.87 -15.48 16.34
N VAL A 183 -31.58 -15.49 16.63
CA VAL A 183 -30.75 -14.30 16.48
C VAL A 183 -30.40 -14.14 15.00
N ARG A 184 -30.93 -13.09 14.35
CA ARG A 184 -30.42 -12.62 13.07
C ARG A 184 -29.31 -11.61 13.35
N ALA A 185 -28.26 -11.61 12.56
CA ALA A 185 -27.13 -10.69 12.73
C ALA A 185 -27.58 -9.21 12.65
N ASN A 186 -28.70 -8.91 11.98
CA ASN A 186 -29.28 -7.57 11.86
C ASN A 186 -30.30 -7.19 12.94
N GLN A 187 -30.47 -8.00 13.98
CA GLN A 187 -31.36 -7.73 15.10
C GLN A 187 -30.53 -7.56 16.37
N ALA A 188 -30.24 -6.31 16.72
CA ALA A 188 -29.54 -6.03 17.96
C ALA A 188 -30.34 -6.53 19.17
N PRO A 189 -29.75 -7.28 20.12
CA PRO A 189 -30.42 -7.73 21.33
C PRO A 189 -30.76 -6.58 22.29
N ALA A 190 -31.71 -6.78 23.16
CA ALA A 190 -32.14 -5.80 24.18
C ALA A 190 -31.05 -5.43 25.20
N ALA A 191 -30.00 -6.21 25.30
CA ALA A 191 -28.72 -5.93 25.91
C ALA A 191 -27.65 -6.64 25.08
N PRO A 192 -26.53 -6.00 24.78
CA PRO A 192 -25.46 -6.66 24.01
C PRO A 192 -24.98 -7.89 24.80
N THR A 193 -25.24 -9.05 24.24
CA THR A 193 -24.77 -10.31 24.82
C THR A 193 -23.81 -10.91 23.80
N PRO A 194 -22.53 -11.08 24.15
CA PRO A 194 -21.59 -11.80 23.30
C PRO A 194 -22.15 -13.16 22.91
N PRO A 195 -21.95 -13.63 21.66
CA PRO A 195 -22.39 -14.94 21.24
C PRO A 195 -21.71 -16.04 22.06
N SER A 196 -22.36 -17.21 22.13
CA SER A 196 -21.80 -18.40 22.80
C SER A 196 -21.48 -19.50 21.79
N VAL A 197 -20.46 -20.30 22.08
CA VAL A 197 -20.11 -21.44 21.24
C VAL A 197 -21.29 -22.41 21.15
N GLY A 198 -21.67 -22.77 19.93
CA GLY A 198 -22.81 -23.60 19.61
C GLY A 198 -24.06 -22.82 19.23
N ASP A 199 -24.10 -21.51 19.43
CA ASP A 199 -25.21 -20.69 18.96
C ASP A 199 -25.34 -20.75 17.43
N THR A 200 -26.59 -20.70 16.97
CA THR A 200 -26.91 -20.62 15.54
C THR A 200 -27.21 -19.18 15.17
N VAL A 201 -26.49 -18.66 14.16
CA VAL A 201 -26.68 -17.29 13.65
C VAL A 201 -27.08 -17.36 12.18
N ILE A 202 -27.99 -16.48 11.79
CA ILE A 202 -28.43 -16.36 10.40
C ILE A 202 -27.89 -15.05 9.84
N PHE A 203 -27.14 -15.14 8.76
CA PHE A 203 -26.63 -14.00 8.00
C PHE A 203 -27.38 -13.88 6.68
N SER A 204 -27.78 -12.68 6.31
CA SER A 204 -28.28 -12.40 4.97
C SER A 204 -27.12 -12.35 3.98
N ASN A 205 -27.25 -13.00 2.84
CA ASN A 205 -26.23 -12.98 1.80
C ASN A 205 -26.62 -12.05 0.65
N ALA A 206 -25.85 -11.00 0.45
CA ALA A 206 -25.96 -10.05 -0.64
C ALA A 206 -25.10 -10.41 -1.87
N VAL A 207 -24.20 -11.41 -1.79
CA VAL A 207 -23.15 -11.64 -2.76
C VAL A 207 -23.48 -12.77 -3.72
N HIS A 208 -23.54 -12.45 -5.02
CA HIS A 208 -23.69 -13.42 -6.10
C HIS A 208 -22.38 -14.10 -6.49
N PRO A 209 -22.43 -15.33 -7.02
CA PRO A 209 -21.24 -16.01 -7.54
C PRO A 209 -20.50 -15.25 -8.66
N ASN A 210 -21.18 -14.36 -9.39
CA ASN A 210 -20.61 -13.48 -10.42
C ASN A 210 -20.04 -12.17 -9.87
N LEU A 211 -19.94 -12.05 -8.54
CA LEU A 211 -19.42 -10.87 -7.83
C LEU A 211 -20.34 -9.64 -7.82
N ASP A 212 -21.58 -9.76 -8.28
CA ASP A 212 -22.60 -8.74 -8.03
C ASP A 212 -23.03 -8.74 -6.56
N VAL A 213 -23.48 -7.58 -6.09
CA VAL A 213 -23.99 -7.39 -4.74
C VAL A 213 -25.41 -6.86 -4.86
N ASP A 214 -26.35 -7.58 -4.26
CA ASP A 214 -27.78 -7.29 -4.29
C ASP A 214 -28.29 -6.97 -2.89
N CYS A 215 -28.78 -5.76 -2.70
CA CYS A 215 -29.31 -5.31 -1.42
C CYS A 215 -30.65 -5.97 -1.04
N ASP A 216 -31.37 -6.59 -1.97
CA ASP A 216 -32.57 -7.37 -1.65
C ASP A 216 -32.22 -8.75 -1.07
N GLY A 217 -30.97 -9.17 -1.23
CA GLY A 217 -30.47 -10.46 -0.76
C GLY A 217 -30.78 -11.62 -1.70
N ILE A 218 -30.01 -12.70 -1.59
CA ILE A 218 -30.15 -13.89 -2.43
C ILE A 218 -30.71 -15.06 -1.62
N HIS A 219 -30.12 -15.30 -0.46
CA HIS A 219 -30.53 -16.33 0.49
C HIS A 219 -29.85 -16.08 1.84
N ASP A 220 -30.44 -16.65 2.89
CA ASP A 220 -29.82 -16.64 4.21
C ASP A 220 -28.74 -17.71 4.32
N VAL A 221 -27.67 -17.39 5.07
CA VAL A 221 -26.59 -18.29 5.47
C VAL A 221 -26.79 -18.65 6.93
N THR A 222 -27.05 -19.92 7.21
CA THR A 222 -27.14 -20.41 8.57
C THR A 222 -25.77 -20.90 9.03
N ALA A 223 -25.23 -20.30 10.09
CA ALA A 223 -23.92 -20.60 10.62
C ALA A 223 -23.94 -20.95 12.11
N VAL A 224 -22.96 -21.68 12.57
CA VAL A 224 -22.78 -22.05 13.98
C VAL A 224 -21.53 -21.41 14.53
N VAL A 225 -21.64 -20.83 15.72
CA VAL A 225 -20.52 -20.25 16.46
C VAL A 225 -19.57 -21.36 16.90
N ARG A 226 -18.30 -21.30 16.45
CA ARG A 226 -17.27 -22.30 16.71
C ARG A 226 -16.27 -21.89 17.78
N ALA A 227 -15.96 -20.58 17.85
CA ALA A 227 -15.07 -20.05 18.87
C ALA A 227 -15.43 -18.59 19.16
N VAL A 228 -15.30 -18.16 20.41
CA VAL A 228 -15.59 -16.80 20.86
C VAL A 228 -14.43 -16.28 21.68
N GLY A 229 -13.96 -15.09 21.36
CA GLY A 229 -12.97 -14.33 22.08
C GLY A 229 -13.50 -12.97 22.54
N PRO A 230 -12.66 -12.16 23.13
CA PRO A 230 -13.08 -10.83 23.58
C PRO A 230 -13.40 -9.84 22.44
N ASN A 231 -12.87 -10.06 21.22
CA ASN A 231 -13.05 -9.13 20.09
C ASN A 231 -13.55 -9.80 18.80
N PHE A 232 -13.50 -11.14 18.72
CA PHE A 232 -13.90 -11.88 17.54
C PHE A 232 -14.76 -13.09 17.91
N ALA A 233 -15.73 -13.40 17.04
CA ALA A 233 -16.43 -14.68 17.05
C ALA A 233 -16.25 -15.38 15.70
N ILE A 234 -15.75 -16.61 15.73
CA ILE A 234 -15.62 -17.42 14.52
C ILE A 234 -16.89 -18.23 14.33
N VAL A 235 -17.49 -18.10 13.16
CA VAL A 235 -18.69 -18.81 12.75
C VAL A 235 -18.43 -19.63 11.48
N GLU A 236 -19.02 -20.81 11.42
CA GLU A 236 -18.93 -21.71 10.28
C GLU A 236 -20.30 -21.92 9.65
N ASP A 237 -20.42 -21.59 8.37
CA ASP A 237 -21.60 -21.85 7.55
C ASP A 237 -21.89 -23.36 7.51
N LEU A 238 -23.14 -23.74 7.79
CA LEU A 238 -23.55 -25.15 7.84
C LEU A 238 -23.41 -25.87 6.49
N ASP A 239 -23.49 -25.16 5.37
CA ASP A 239 -23.24 -25.72 4.04
C ASP A 239 -21.80 -26.23 3.90
N GLY A 240 -20.84 -25.59 4.56
CA GLY A 240 -19.41 -25.96 4.58
C GLY A 240 -18.96 -26.73 5.81
N ALA A 241 -19.85 -26.97 6.77
CA ALA A 241 -19.49 -27.46 8.10
C ALA A 241 -18.93 -28.89 8.12
N GLY A 242 -18.16 -29.16 9.19
CA GLY A 242 -17.64 -30.49 9.49
C GLY A 242 -16.29 -30.83 8.88
N VAL A 243 -15.71 -29.96 8.05
CA VAL A 243 -14.37 -30.15 7.48
C VAL A 243 -13.28 -29.69 8.45
N VAL A 244 -13.51 -28.59 9.15
CA VAL A 244 -12.56 -28.03 10.13
C VAL A 244 -12.82 -28.63 11.49
N THR A 245 -11.83 -29.30 12.05
CA THR A 245 -11.92 -30.02 13.33
C THR A 245 -10.67 -29.79 14.20
N GLY A 246 -10.73 -30.18 15.47
CA GLY A 246 -9.56 -30.29 16.33
C GLY A 246 -8.91 -28.98 16.76
N GLY A 247 -9.70 -28.00 17.24
CA GLY A 247 -9.15 -26.77 17.84
C GLY A 247 -8.56 -25.78 16.84
N ARG A 248 -8.84 -25.95 15.55
CA ARG A 248 -8.27 -25.07 14.50
C ARG A 248 -8.91 -23.69 14.46
N TYR A 249 -10.21 -23.59 14.72
CA TYR A 249 -10.88 -22.30 14.81
C TYR A 249 -10.40 -21.52 16.04
N GLU A 250 -10.16 -22.20 17.15
CA GLU A 250 -9.57 -21.59 18.36
C GLU A 250 -8.14 -21.10 18.10
N ALA A 251 -7.37 -21.80 17.27
CA ALA A 251 -6.03 -21.36 16.87
C ALA A 251 -6.07 -20.10 15.98
N VAL A 252 -7.01 -20.04 15.04
CA VAL A 252 -7.26 -18.83 14.22
C VAL A 252 -7.69 -17.69 15.13
N LEU A 253 -8.69 -17.89 15.99
CA LEU A 253 -9.15 -16.90 16.95
C LEU A 253 -8.01 -16.37 17.81
N GLY A 254 -7.20 -17.27 18.38
CA GLY A 254 -6.06 -16.90 19.19
C GLY A 254 -5.03 -16.05 18.43
N SER A 255 -4.86 -16.26 17.12
CA SER A 255 -3.98 -15.44 16.28
C SER A 255 -4.60 -14.08 15.97
N LEU A 256 -5.90 -14.01 15.73
CA LEU A 256 -6.63 -12.75 15.53
C LEU A 256 -6.54 -11.87 16.78
N GLU A 257 -6.80 -12.44 17.96
CA GLU A 257 -6.78 -11.72 19.24
C GLU A 257 -5.37 -11.23 19.63
N ARG A 258 -4.35 -12.08 19.48
CA ARG A 258 -3.00 -11.74 19.96
C ARG A 258 -2.14 -11.00 18.98
N SER A 259 -2.34 -11.22 17.67
CA SER A 259 -1.43 -10.71 16.64
C SER A 259 -2.07 -9.68 15.72
N VAL A 260 -3.35 -9.83 15.38
CA VAL A 260 -4.03 -8.94 14.43
C VAL A 260 -4.64 -7.74 15.17
N ARG A 261 -5.50 -8.01 16.14
CA ARG A 261 -6.28 -6.98 16.83
C ARG A 261 -5.42 -5.86 17.42
N PRO A 262 -4.38 -6.13 18.23
CA PRO A 262 -3.60 -5.06 18.86
C PRO A 262 -2.89 -4.17 17.82
N VAL A 263 -2.42 -4.76 16.73
CA VAL A 263 -1.73 -4.05 15.67
C VAL A 263 -2.71 -3.16 14.90
N LEU A 264 -3.84 -3.72 14.45
CA LEU A 264 -4.79 -2.94 13.67
C LEU A 264 -5.47 -1.85 14.48
N SER A 265 -5.75 -2.08 15.77
CA SER A 265 -6.25 -1.04 16.66
C SER A 265 -5.30 0.15 16.76
N ALA A 266 -4.00 -0.10 16.88
CA ALA A 266 -3.00 0.96 16.95
C ALA A 266 -2.92 1.77 15.65
N TYR A 267 -2.91 1.10 14.49
CA TYR A 267 -2.72 1.75 13.19
C TYR A 267 -4.01 2.28 12.56
N PHE A 268 -5.16 1.64 12.76
CA PHE A 268 -6.42 1.97 12.07
C PHE A 268 -7.53 2.42 13.02
N GLY A 269 -7.44 2.11 14.28
CA GLY A 269 -8.47 2.35 15.29
C GLY A 269 -9.32 1.11 15.57
N GLU A 270 -10.33 1.30 16.41
CA GLU A 270 -11.24 0.23 16.82
C GLU A 270 -12.40 0.07 15.83
N PRO A 271 -12.92 -1.17 15.58
CA PRO A 271 -14.23 -1.37 14.97
C PRO A 271 -15.35 -0.68 15.76
N ALA A 272 -16.44 -0.38 15.09
CA ALA A 272 -17.51 0.46 15.64
C ALA A 272 -18.43 -0.25 16.63
N ASP A 273 -18.51 -1.58 16.62
CA ASP A 273 -19.46 -2.41 17.40
C ASP A 273 -20.90 -1.93 17.19
N ILE A 274 -21.34 -1.94 15.92
CA ILE A 274 -22.59 -1.33 15.47
C ILE A 274 -23.81 -2.09 16.03
N ASP A 275 -23.71 -3.41 16.11
CA ASP A 275 -24.76 -4.29 16.63
C ASP A 275 -24.70 -4.48 18.16
N GLY A 276 -23.65 -3.94 18.81
CA GLY A 276 -23.47 -3.96 20.24
C GLY A 276 -23.17 -5.34 20.83
N ASN A 277 -22.70 -6.29 20.02
CA ASN A 277 -22.39 -7.65 20.45
C ASN A 277 -20.97 -7.82 21.00
N GLY A 278 -20.11 -6.80 20.84
CA GLY A 278 -18.73 -6.72 21.33
C GLY A 278 -17.73 -7.48 20.48
N VAL A 279 -18.12 -8.07 19.34
CA VAL A 279 -17.22 -8.90 18.52
C VAL A 279 -17.38 -8.60 17.02
N VAL A 280 -16.29 -8.78 16.29
CA VAL A 280 -16.32 -8.86 14.82
C VAL A 280 -16.58 -10.32 14.42
N TRP A 281 -17.59 -10.55 13.60
CA TRP A 281 -17.89 -11.87 13.07
C TRP A 281 -16.87 -12.29 12.00
N VAL A 282 -16.30 -13.47 12.13
CA VAL A 282 -15.40 -14.08 11.15
C VAL A 282 -16.10 -15.30 10.58
N LEU A 283 -16.76 -15.11 9.43
CA LEU A 283 -17.63 -16.11 8.82
C LEU A 283 -16.88 -16.92 7.76
N PHE A 284 -16.63 -18.19 8.05
CA PHE A 284 -16.15 -19.17 7.08
C PHE A 284 -17.33 -19.72 6.27
N THR A 285 -17.41 -19.36 4.98
CA THR A 285 -18.60 -19.67 4.17
C THR A 285 -18.28 -20.06 2.74
N PRO A 286 -19.00 -21.06 2.17
CA PRO A 286 -18.96 -21.36 0.74
C PRO A 286 -19.43 -20.24 -0.18
N VAL A 287 -20.07 -19.18 0.33
CA VAL A 287 -20.37 -17.97 -0.46
C VAL A 287 -19.08 -17.46 -1.11
N VAL A 288 -17.99 -17.35 -0.34
CA VAL A 288 -16.68 -16.92 -0.87
C VAL A 288 -16.15 -17.92 -1.89
N ASN A 289 -16.25 -19.23 -1.64
CA ASN A 289 -15.77 -20.24 -2.59
C ASN A 289 -16.47 -20.13 -3.95
N ARG A 290 -17.79 -19.90 -3.94
CA ARG A 290 -18.63 -19.81 -5.15
C ARG A 290 -18.32 -18.58 -6.03
N THR A 291 -17.69 -17.54 -5.49
CA THR A 291 -17.25 -16.39 -6.27
C THR A 291 -16.09 -16.70 -7.24
N THR A 292 -15.46 -17.86 -7.07
CA THR A 292 -14.36 -18.31 -7.91
C THR A 292 -14.84 -19.44 -8.83
N PRO A 293 -14.86 -19.28 -10.16
CA PRO A 293 -15.23 -20.35 -11.09
C PRO A 293 -14.33 -21.58 -10.95
N ARG A 294 -14.88 -22.79 -11.12
CA ARG A 294 -14.15 -24.06 -10.96
C ARG A 294 -12.89 -24.18 -11.83
N ASN A 295 -12.95 -23.63 -13.02
CA ASN A 295 -11.85 -23.63 -14.00
C ASN A 295 -10.93 -22.40 -13.86
N SER A 296 -11.22 -21.50 -12.94
CA SER A 296 -10.35 -20.37 -12.65
C SER A 296 -9.07 -20.83 -11.98
N ASN A 297 -7.97 -20.24 -12.37
CA ASN A 297 -6.68 -20.44 -11.70
C ASN A 297 -6.49 -19.55 -10.47
N THR A 298 -7.45 -18.68 -10.19
CA THR A 298 -7.41 -17.67 -9.16
C THR A 298 -8.48 -17.93 -8.11
N ARG A 299 -8.38 -17.25 -6.99
CA ARG A 299 -9.29 -17.45 -5.88
C ARG A 299 -9.43 -16.17 -5.08
N ILE A 300 -10.67 -15.73 -4.85
CA ILE A 300 -10.98 -14.76 -3.81
C ILE A 300 -10.84 -15.46 -2.47
N LEU A 301 -10.08 -14.88 -1.55
CA LEU A 301 -9.74 -15.49 -0.26
C LEU A 301 -10.70 -15.11 0.85
N GLY A 302 -11.27 -13.91 0.73
CA GLY A 302 -12.20 -13.29 1.64
C GLY A 302 -12.60 -11.93 1.13
N PHE A 303 -13.51 -11.30 1.82
CA PHE A 303 -13.91 -9.91 1.61
C PHE A 303 -14.63 -9.34 2.84
N PHE A 304 -14.58 -8.04 2.97
CA PHE A 304 -15.51 -7.23 3.73
C PHE A 304 -16.58 -6.68 2.77
N ASN A 305 -17.85 -6.73 3.16
CA ASN A 305 -18.96 -6.21 2.36
C ASN A 305 -19.55 -4.94 3.01
N PRO A 306 -19.40 -3.75 2.43
CA PRO A 306 -19.94 -2.52 3.01
C PRO A 306 -21.47 -2.52 3.09
N ALA A 307 -22.18 -3.43 2.41
CA ALA A 307 -23.61 -3.59 2.55
C ALA A 307 -24.04 -3.96 3.98
N ASP A 308 -23.15 -4.64 4.73
CA ASP A 308 -23.43 -5.00 6.13
C ASP A 308 -23.47 -3.79 7.07
N LEU A 309 -22.91 -2.67 6.66
CA LEU A 309 -22.97 -1.40 7.39
C LEU A 309 -24.16 -0.51 6.98
N ALA A 310 -24.99 -0.94 6.05
CA ALA A 310 -26.13 -0.16 5.57
C ALA A 310 -27.34 -0.31 6.50
N ASP A 311 -28.20 0.74 6.52
CA ASP A 311 -29.50 0.66 7.16
C ASP A 311 -30.34 -0.44 6.46
N PRO A 312 -30.85 -1.47 7.19
CA PRO A 312 -31.64 -2.53 6.60
C PRO A 312 -32.90 -2.04 5.86
N GLY A 313 -33.36 -0.83 6.17
CA GLY A 313 -34.47 -0.20 5.45
C GLY A 313 -34.09 0.27 4.04
N ASP A 314 -32.80 0.46 3.77
CA ASP A 314 -32.28 0.86 2.47
C ASP A 314 -31.56 -0.31 1.76
N CYS A 315 -31.13 -1.34 2.50
CA CYS A 315 -30.48 -2.54 1.99
C CYS A 315 -30.90 -3.75 2.84
N ALA A 316 -31.94 -4.46 2.42
CA ALA A 316 -32.54 -5.55 3.19
C ALA A 316 -31.57 -6.71 3.47
N ALA A 317 -30.55 -6.88 2.65
CA ALA A 317 -29.48 -7.85 2.84
C ALA A 317 -28.38 -7.39 3.81
N SER A 318 -28.51 -6.19 4.40
CA SER A 318 -27.58 -5.75 5.45
C SER A 318 -27.69 -6.64 6.68
N ASN A 319 -26.56 -7.07 7.20
CA ASN A 319 -26.50 -7.78 8.48
C ASN A 319 -26.44 -6.83 9.69
N GLY A 320 -26.21 -5.54 9.47
CA GLY A 320 -26.19 -4.52 10.51
C GLY A 320 -25.06 -4.68 11.51
N GLY A 321 -23.91 -5.22 11.09
CA GLY A 321 -22.78 -5.51 11.99
C GLY A 321 -21.47 -5.75 11.26
N GLU A 322 -20.45 -6.05 12.04
CA GLU A 322 -19.06 -6.20 11.63
C GLU A 322 -18.78 -7.63 11.18
N ILE A 323 -18.70 -7.87 9.85
CA ILE A 323 -18.52 -9.22 9.30
C ILE A 323 -17.34 -9.28 8.33
N LEU A 324 -16.46 -10.25 8.54
CA LEU A 324 -15.41 -10.65 7.62
C LEU A 324 -15.79 -12.01 7.01
N TYR A 325 -15.89 -12.07 5.68
CA TYR A 325 -16.23 -13.29 4.95
C TYR A 325 -14.97 -13.98 4.48
N LEU A 326 -14.75 -15.22 4.88
CA LEU A 326 -13.57 -16.00 4.54
C LEU A 326 -13.93 -17.31 3.84
N LEU A 327 -12.98 -17.84 3.04
CA LEU A 327 -13.13 -19.13 2.39
C LEU A 327 -13.43 -20.25 3.40
N ALA A 328 -14.44 -21.06 3.12
CA ALA A 328 -14.63 -22.34 3.77
C ALA A 328 -13.59 -23.36 3.27
N ALA A 329 -13.15 -24.27 4.15
CA ALA A 329 -12.41 -25.45 3.73
C ALA A 329 -13.27 -26.31 2.81
N ASP A 330 -12.72 -26.71 1.67
CA ASP A 330 -13.42 -27.50 0.64
C ASP A 330 -12.42 -28.41 -0.08
N PRO A 331 -11.84 -29.40 0.60
CA PRO A 331 -10.81 -30.25 0.01
C PRO A 331 -11.30 -31.05 -1.20
N ASP A 332 -12.60 -31.33 -1.26
CA ASP A 332 -13.21 -32.09 -2.35
C ASP A 332 -13.68 -31.22 -3.52
N GLY A 333 -13.62 -29.90 -3.37
CA GLY A 333 -14.05 -28.94 -4.41
C GLY A 333 -15.56 -28.98 -4.67
N ARG A 334 -16.39 -29.14 -3.62
CA ARG A 334 -17.85 -29.17 -3.73
C ARG A 334 -18.41 -27.86 -4.28
N PHE A 335 -17.86 -26.74 -3.83
CA PHE A 335 -18.38 -25.40 -4.13
C PHE A 335 -17.64 -24.74 -5.28
N SER A 336 -16.33 -25.00 -5.42
CA SER A 336 -15.47 -24.45 -6.47
C SER A 336 -14.24 -25.36 -6.66
N ARG A 337 -13.04 -24.77 -6.81
CA ARG A 337 -11.78 -25.51 -6.75
C ARG A 337 -11.51 -26.00 -5.32
N PRO A 338 -10.86 -27.18 -5.16
CA PRO A 338 -10.49 -27.66 -3.86
C PRO A 338 -9.75 -26.63 -3.01
N VAL A 339 -10.21 -26.42 -1.78
CA VAL A 339 -9.57 -25.58 -0.77
C VAL A 339 -9.04 -26.46 0.35
N PRO A 340 -7.72 -26.71 0.42
CA PRO A 340 -7.18 -27.54 1.48
C PRO A 340 -7.39 -26.89 2.85
N LEU A 341 -7.56 -27.71 3.87
CA LEU A 341 -7.82 -27.26 5.23
C LEU A 341 -6.75 -26.28 5.74
N SER A 342 -5.47 -26.53 5.44
CA SER A 342 -4.37 -25.66 5.84
C SER A 342 -4.50 -24.23 5.26
N TYR A 343 -5.02 -24.13 4.04
CA TYR A 343 -5.23 -22.83 3.40
C TYR A 343 -6.36 -22.04 4.06
N ALA A 344 -7.50 -22.70 4.33
CA ALA A 344 -8.66 -22.05 4.93
C ALA A 344 -8.47 -21.69 6.41
N THR A 345 -7.45 -22.24 7.07
CA THR A 345 -7.15 -21.96 8.48
C THR A 345 -5.89 -21.10 8.65
N THR A 346 -4.75 -21.51 8.14
CA THR A 346 -3.48 -20.78 8.31
C THR A 346 -3.47 -19.48 7.49
N GLY A 347 -3.97 -19.51 6.25
CA GLY A 347 -4.08 -18.31 5.40
C GLY A 347 -5.15 -17.32 5.85
N ALA A 348 -6.15 -17.80 6.59
CA ALA A 348 -7.30 -16.99 7.02
C ALA A 348 -6.91 -15.79 7.88
N VAL A 349 -5.88 -15.92 8.72
CA VAL A 349 -5.45 -14.82 9.61
C VAL A 349 -4.92 -13.62 8.83
N GLY A 350 -4.14 -13.86 7.76
CA GLY A 350 -3.64 -12.78 6.89
C GLY A 350 -4.77 -12.10 6.12
N VAL A 351 -5.73 -12.89 5.61
CA VAL A 351 -6.92 -12.37 4.93
C VAL A 351 -7.78 -11.57 5.90
N ALA A 352 -8.02 -12.08 7.10
CA ALA A 352 -8.79 -11.37 8.12
C ALA A 352 -8.13 -10.04 8.52
N ALA A 353 -6.80 -9.96 8.61
CA ALA A 353 -6.08 -8.71 8.86
C ALA A 353 -6.32 -7.69 7.73
N HIS A 354 -6.30 -8.13 6.48
CA HIS A 354 -6.58 -7.31 5.30
C HIS A 354 -8.03 -6.78 5.33
N GLU A 355 -9.00 -7.66 5.50
CA GLU A 355 -10.42 -7.30 5.47
C GLU A 355 -10.85 -6.47 6.70
N LEU A 356 -10.23 -6.70 7.86
CA LEU A 356 -10.47 -5.88 9.05
C LEU A 356 -9.99 -4.43 8.85
N ALA A 357 -8.89 -4.20 8.13
CA ALA A 357 -8.46 -2.85 7.79
C ALA A 357 -9.49 -2.13 6.90
N HIS A 358 -10.09 -2.84 5.94
CA HIS A 358 -11.18 -2.29 5.14
C HIS A 358 -12.43 -1.97 5.97
N LEU A 359 -12.83 -2.89 6.85
CA LEU A 359 -13.96 -2.71 7.76
C LEU A 359 -13.76 -1.45 8.62
N ILE A 360 -12.67 -1.37 9.39
CA ILE A 360 -12.39 -0.23 10.28
C ILE A 360 -12.35 1.08 9.49
N SER A 361 -11.69 1.12 8.33
CA SER A 361 -11.65 2.32 7.50
C SER A 361 -13.05 2.72 6.99
N ALA A 362 -13.88 1.76 6.59
CA ALA A 362 -15.25 2.02 6.14
C ALA A 362 -16.11 2.59 7.28
N GLU A 363 -16.08 2.00 8.46
CA GLU A 363 -16.82 2.45 9.62
C GLU A 363 -16.41 3.85 10.06
N ARG A 364 -15.11 4.12 10.13
CA ARG A 364 -14.60 5.44 10.49
C ARG A 364 -15.05 6.54 9.55
N ARG A 365 -15.26 6.21 8.27
CA ARG A 365 -15.66 7.16 7.22
C ARG A 365 -17.17 7.30 7.08
N THR A 366 -17.93 6.30 7.46
CA THR A 366 -19.39 6.23 7.31
C THR A 366 -20.08 6.31 8.66
N VAL A 367 -20.07 5.24 9.43
CA VAL A 367 -20.82 5.08 10.67
C VAL A 367 -20.38 6.08 11.73
N LEU A 368 -19.10 6.06 12.12
CA LEU A 368 -18.55 6.88 13.21
C LEU A 368 -18.48 8.37 12.85
N ALA A 369 -18.15 8.67 11.60
CA ALA A 369 -18.10 10.06 11.13
C ALA A 369 -19.48 10.63 10.74
N GLY A 370 -20.56 9.83 10.78
CA GLY A 370 -21.87 10.22 10.25
C GLY A 370 -21.83 10.55 8.77
N GLY A 371 -20.96 9.88 8.01
CA GLY A 371 -20.79 10.05 6.57
C GLY A 371 -21.83 9.33 5.74
N SER A 372 -21.61 9.27 4.45
CA SER A 372 -22.34 8.41 3.52
C SER A 372 -21.35 7.40 2.89
N PHE A 373 -21.85 6.40 2.20
CA PHE A 373 -21.00 5.47 1.46
C PHE A 373 -20.20 6.12 0.31
N ALA A 374 -20.55 7.35 -0.08
CA ALA A 374 -19.70 8.16 -0.95
C ALA A 374 -18.37 8.55 -0.30
N SER A 375 -18.26 8.49 1.02
CA SER A 375 -17.05 8.78 1.78
C SER A 375 -16.06 7.60 1.84
N LEU A 376 -16.41 6.41 1.38
CA LEU A 376 -15.51 5.26 1.32
C LEU A 376 -14.26 5.62 0.52
N GLU A 377 -13.11 5.16 0.99
CA GLU A 377 -11.81 5.47 0.37
C GLU A 377 -11.72 4.97 -1.08
N GLU A 378 -10.95 5.65 -1.93
CA GLU A 378 -10.69 5.17 -3.29
C GLU A 378 -10.01 3.80 -3.25
N THR A 379 -10.32 2.96 -4.25
CA THR A 379 -9.89 1.56 -4.25
C THR A 379 -8.38 1.41 -4.13
N TRP A 380 -7.60 2.19 -4.89
CA TRP A 380 -6.14 2.09 -4.86
C TRP A 380 -5.55 2.37 -3.46
N LEU A 381 -6.08 3.37 -2.75
CA LEU A 381 -5.59 3.74 -1.42
C LEU A 381 -6.15 2.79 -0.34
N SER A 382 -7.40 2.36 -0.49
CA SER A 382 -7.99 1.34 0.37
C SER A 382 -7.20 0.04 0.36
N GLU A 383 -6.79 -0.44 -0.83
CA GLU A 383 -5.93 -1.61 -0.99
C GLU A 383 -4.52 -1.38 -0.43
N ALA A 384 -3.95 -0.19 -0.66
CA ALA A 384 -2.65 0.17 -0.10
C ALA A 384 -2.64 0.11 1.43
N LEU A 385 -3.71 0.58 2.08
CA LEU A 385 -3.89 0.52 3.53
C LEU A 385 -4.01 -0.92 4.02
N ALA A 386 -4.83 -1.75 3.36
CA ALA A 386 -5.02 -3.15 3.74
C ALA A 386 -3.74 -3.99 3.57
N HIS A 387 -2.95 -3.75 2.51
CA HIS A 387 -1.64 -4.38 2.34
C HIS A 387 -0.59 -3.88 3.35
N SER A 388 -0.71 -2.63 3.81
CA SER A 388 0.10 -2.13 4.92
C SER A 388 -0.27 -2.83 6.23
N ALA A 389 -1.56 -3.09 6.48
CA ALA A 389 -2.02 -3.85 7.65
C ALA A 389 -1.41 -5.26 7.69
N GLU A 390 -1.41 -5.99 6.55
CA GLU A 390 -0.69 -7.27 6.44
C GLU A 390 0.76 -7.13 6.90
N THR A 391 1.46 -6.10 6.40
CA THR A 391 2.88 -5.86 6.73
C THR A 391 3.08 -5.55 8.21
N PHE A 392 2.24 -4.73 8.82
CA PHE A 392 2.35 -4.40 10.24
C PHE A 392 2.19 -5.63 11.13
N VAL A 393 1.21 -6.49 10.83
CA VAL A 393 1.03 -7.77 11.54
C VAL A 393 2.25 -8.67 11.33
N GLY A 394 2.75 -8.77 10.10
CA GLY A 394 3.91 -9.59 9.78
C GLY A 394 5.19 -9.11 10.48
N MET A 395 5.45 -7.82 10.51
CA MET A 395 6.59 -7.22 11.19
C MET A 395 6.50 -7.36 12.71
N SER A 396 5.32 -7.07 13.29
CA SER A 396 5.07 -7.27 14.72
C SER A 396 5.29 -8.73 15.12
N GLY A 397 4.78 -9.70 14.34
CA GLY A 397 4.97 -11.12 14.57
C GLY A 397 6.43 -11.60 14.43
N ALA A 398 7.26 -10.86 13.72
CA ALA A 398 8.70 -11.08 13.58
C ALA A 398 9.54 -10.25 14.56
N PHE A 399 8.92 -9.44 15.42
CA PHE A 399 9.57 -8.50 16.35
C PHE A 399 10.47 -7.47 15.64
N LEU A 400 10.09 -7.06 14.43
CA LEU A 400 10.79 -6.08 13.63
C LEU A 400 10.15 -4.70 13.80
N SER A 401 11.00 -3.67 13.92
CA SER A 401 10.55 -2.28 14.07
C SER A 401 10.82 -1.48 12.81
N PRO A 402 10.01 -0.46 12.46
CA PRO A 402 10.29 0.42 11.33
C PRO A 402 11.69 1.04 11.37
N GLY A 403 12.29 1.24 10.20
CA GLY A 403 13.61 1.88 10.06
C GLY A 403 14.81 0.95 10.20
N GLY A 404 14.61 -0.37 10.30
CA GLY A 404 15.70 -1.34 10.47
C GLY A 404 16.45 -1.72 9.20
N ASN A 405 16.02 -1.27 8.04
CA ASN A 405 16.54 -1.62 6.71
C ASN A 405 16.76 -3.14 6.55
N TYR A 406 15.73 -3.92 6.90
CA TYR A 406 15.82 -5.38 6.97
C TYR A 406 15.97 -6.02 5.60
N GLY A 407 16.97 -6.91 5.48
CA GLY A 407 17.16 -7.77 4.33
C GLY A 407 16.26 -9.02 4.35
N PHE A 408 16.43 -9.87 3.34
CA PHE A 408 15.64 -11.09 3.20
C PHE A 408 15.82 -12.06 4.39
N ALA A 409 17.01 -12.17 4.94
CA ALA A 409 17.29 -13.08 6.03
C ALA A 409 16.48 -12.77 7.29
N GLU A 410 16.41 -11.50 7.69
CA GLU A 410 15.65 -11.07 8.86
C GLU A 410 14.15 -11.18 8.61
N LEU A 411 13.67 -10.73 7.45
CA LEU A 411 12.25 -10.77 7.09
C LEU A 411 11.71 -12.19 6.97
N SER A 412 12.52 -13.13 6.47
CA SER A 412 12.16 -14.53 6.25
C SER A 412 12.55 -15.48 7.39
N ALA A 413 13.04 -14.96 8.52
CA ALA A 413 13.41 -15.77 9.68
C ALA A 413 12.28 -16.70 10.15
N SER A 414 11.02 -16.30 9.98
CA SER A 414 9.86 -17.17 10.02
C SER A 414 9.26 -17.28 8.62
N SER A 415 9.49 -18.40 7.93
CA SER A 415 8.98 -18.63 6.56
C SER A 415 7.46 -18.56 6.48
N ALA A 416 6.74 -19.02 7.48
CA ALA A 416 5.28 -18.96 7.55
C ALA A 416 4.79 -17.51 7.67
N ASN A 417 5.42 -16.71 8.54
CA ASN A 417 5.09 -15.30 8.72
C ASN A 417 5.42 -14.49 7.46
N PHE A 418 6.61 -14.69 6.89
CA PHE A 418 7.03 -14.05 5.65
C PHE A 418 6.07 -14.39 4.49
N GLY A 419 5.77 -15.68 4.29
CA GLY A 419 4.90 -16.14 3.22
C GLY A 419 3.47 -15.64 3.33
N THR A 420 2.96 -15.47 4.56
CA THR A 420 1.58 -15.02 4.80
C THR A 420 1.42 -13.51 4.62
N TYR A 421 2.33 -12.70 5.18
CA TYR A 421 2.11 -11.26 5.34
C TYR A 421 3.03 -10.39 4.47
N LEU A 422 4.27 -10.80 4.20
CA LEU A 422 5.28 -9.93 3.59
C LEU A 422 5.53 -10.26 2.12
N PHE A 423 5.77 -11.52 1.79
CA PHE A 423 6.07 -11.97 0.43
C PHE A 423 5.02 -11.53 -0.63
N PRO A 424 3.69 -11.58 -0.36
CA PRO A 424 2.71 -11.12 -1.33
C PRO A 424 2.90 -9.65 -1.73
N ASN A 425 3.34 -8.79 -0.80
CA ASN A 425 3.54 -7.36 -1.04
C ASN A 425 4.83 -7.10 -1.84
N PHE A 426 5.92 -7.81 -1.56
CA PHE A 426 7.12 -7.77 -2.41
C PHE A 426 6.83 -8.23 -3.84
N ARG A 427 6.00 -9.28 -3.99
CA ARG A 427 5.60 -9.75 -5.33
C ARG A 427 4.78 -8.71 -6.09
N ARG A 428 3.82 -8.04 -5.45
CA ARG A 428 3.01 -6.97 -6.05
C ARG A 428 3.89 -5.77 -6.44
N SER A 429 4.81 -5.35 -5.58
CA SER A 429 5.73 -4.25 -5.88
C SER A 429 6.71 -4.61 -7.01
N ALA A 430 7.14 -5.87 -7.11
CA ALA A 430 7.92 -6.31 -8.25
C ALA A 430 7.13 -6.20 -9.57
N PHE A 431 5.84 -6.56 -9.59
CA PHE A 431 4.99 -6.33 -10.77
C PHE A 431 4.89 -4.85 -11.15
N TYR A 432 4.75 -3.95 -10.18
CA TYR A 432 4.80 -2.51 -10.43
C TYR A 432 6.14 -2.09 -11.06
N MET A 433 7.25 -2.54 -10.48
CA MET A 433 8.60 -2.17 -10.90
C MET A 433 8.99 -2.71 -12.28
N LEU A 434 8.32 -3.74 -12.81
CA LEU A 434 8.57 -4.25 -14.17
C LEU A 434 8.14 -3.26 -15.27
N GLY A 435 7.25 -2.33 -15.00
CA GLY A 435 6.77 -1.35 -15.98
C GLY A 435 5.97 -0.21 -15.35
N PRO A 436 6.59 0.62 -14.49
CA PRO A 436 5.86 1.66 -13.77
C PRO A 436 5.09 2.60 -14.70
N HIS A 437 5.73 3.01 -15.81
CA HIS A 437 5.18 3.97 -16.77
C HIS A 437 3.88 3.53 -17.46
N ARG A 438 3.58 2.22 -17.48
CA ARG A 438 2.38 1.64 -18.09
C ARG A 438 1.28 1.35 -17.11
N THR A 439 1.55 1.45 -15.81
CA THR A 439 0.65 1.02 -14.75
C THR A 439 -0.19 2.18 -14.26
N PRO A 440 -1.49 2.23 -14.56
CA PRO A 440 -2.37 3.19 -13.91
C PRO A 440 -2.39 2.92 -12.40
N VAL A 441 -1.93 3.87 -11.60
CA VAL A 441 -1.81 3.69 -10.14
C VAL A 441 -2.97 4.28 -9.36
N LEU A 442 -3.82 5.10 -9.99
CA LEU A 442 -4.96 5.76 -9.39
C LEU A 442 -6.29 5.22 -9.91
N GLY A 443 -7.28 5.14 -9.02
CA GLY A 443 -8.68 4.83 -9.36
C GLY A 443 -8.89 3.41 -9.85
N ASP A 444 -9.94 3.23 -10.64
CA ASP A 444 -10.40 1.95 -11.19
C ASP A 444 -9.90 1.72 -12.64
N ALA A 445 -8.80 2.37 -13.02
CA ALA A 445 -8.29 2.37 -14.41
C ALA A 445 -7.82 0.99 -14.90
N TYR A 446 -7.55 0.05 -14.00
CA TYR A 446 -7.20 -1.33 -14.31
C TYR A 446 -8.22 -2.04 -15.22
N ALA A 447 -9.48 -1.61 -15.24
CA ALA A 447 -10.53 -2.18 -16.11
C ALA A 447 -10.23 -2.03 -17.61
N ARG A 448 -9.22 -1.25 -17.98
CA ARG A 448 -8.85 -0.95 -19.38
C ARG A 448 -7.49 -1.49 -19.80
N ASP A 449 -6.80 -2.20 -18.90
CA ASP A 449 -5.48 -2.74 -19.21
C ASP A 449 -5.59 -4.03 -20.03
N PRO A 450 -5.17 -4.02 -21.32
CA PRO A 450 -5.21 -5.21 -22.15
C PRO A 450 -4.20 -6.28 -21.72
N ASP A 451 -3.13 -5.89 -21.02
CA ASP A 451 -2.04 -6.78 -20.62
C ASP A 451 -2.25 -7.42 -19.23
N GLY A 452 -3.23 -6.94 -18.47
CA GLY A 452 -3.71 -7.57 -17.24
C GLY A 452 -2.77 -7.57 -16.05
N ILE A 453 -1.80 -6.63 -15.96
CA ILE A 453 -0.87 -6.53 -14.82
C ILE A 453 -1.26 -5.39 -13.85
N SER A 454 -2.11 -4.48 -14.31
CA SER A 454 -2.31 -3.19 -13.65
C SER A 454 -2.87 -3.29 -12.24
N SER A 455 -3.72 -4.28 -11.93
CA SER A 455 -4.32 -4.40 -10.60
C SER A 455 -3.32 -4.84 -9.53
N LEU A 456 -2.44 -5.80 -9.85
CA LEU A 456 -1.35 -6.21 -8.96
C LEU A 456 -0.32 -5.10 -8.80
N ALA A 457 0.04 -4.45 -9.90
CA ALA A 457 1.01 -3.37 -9.91
C ALA A 457 0.51 -2.12 -9.19
N MET A 458 -0.78 -1.77 -9.31
CA MET A 458 -1.42 -0.70 -8.54
C MET A 458 -1.31 -0.95 -7.03
N ARG A 459 -1.61 -2.17 -6.58
CA ARG A 459 -1.48 -2.58 -5.16
C ARG A 459 -0.04 -2.51 -4.70
N GLY A 460 0.90 -2.94 -5.56
CA GLY A 460 2.34 -2.88 -5.28
C GLY A 460 2.88 -1.46 -5.18
N PHE A 461 2.43 -0.55 -6.06
CA PHE A 461 2.70 0.88 -5.94
C PHE A 461 2.19 1.42 -4.62
N GLY A 462 0.90 1.23 -4.33
CA GLY A 462 0.26 1.80 -3.15
C GLY A 462 0.93 1.38 -1.85
N TRP A 463 1.21 0.07 -1.71
CA TRP A 463 1.93 -0.45 -0.55
C TRP A 463 3.32 0.16 -0.39
N LEU A 464 4.12 0.16 -1.46
CA LEU A 464 5.50 0.65 -1.40
C LEU A 464 5.56 2.16 -1.18
N PHE A 465 4.63 2.91 -1.82
CA PHE A 465 4.51 4.36 -1.65
C PHE A 465 4.15 4.74 -0.21
N LEU A 466 3.17 4.07 0.41
CA LEU A 466 2.79 4.34 1.81
C LEU A 466 3.91 3.94 2.78
N ARG A 467 4.63 2.85 2.50
CA ARG A 467 5.80 2.47 3.31
C ARG A 467 6.88 3.54 3.24
N TRP A 468 7.23 4.01 2.04
CA TRP A 468 8.17 5.11 1.86
C TRP A 468 7.70 6.39 2.55
N LEU A 469 6.43 6.77 2.40
CA LEU A 469 5.87 7.96 3.03
C LEU A 469 6.04 7.90 4.56
N ALA A 470 5.72 6.77 5.18
CA ALA A 470 5.92 6.58 6.60
C ALA A 470 7.41 6.60 6.99
N ASP A 471 8.27 5.94 6.22
CA ASP A 471 9.72 5.89 6.45
C ASP A 471 10.40 7.26 6.35
N GLN A 472 9.83 8.18 5.59
CA GLN A 472 10.36 9.53 5.50
C GLN A 472 9.83 10.48 6.56
N TYR A 473 8.54 10.36 6.93
CA TYR A 473 7.83 11.40 7.68
C TYR A 473 7.27 10.95 9.04
N ALA A 474 7.27 9.66 9.35
CA ALA A 474 6.85 9.14 10.66
C ALA A 474 7.98 9.22 11.70
N THR A 475 8.57 10.40 11.90
CA THR A 475 9.66 10.60 12.84
C THR A 475 9.15 11.04 14.22
N GLN A 476 9.65 10.38 15.26
CA GLN A 476 9.44 10.77 16.66
C GLN A 476 10.56 11.70 17.14
N GLY A 477 10.38 12.27 18.33
CA GLY A 477 11.44 13.02 18.99
C GLY A 477 12.77 12.23 19.05
N GLY A 478 13.87 12.86 18.61
CA GLY A 478 15.18 12.22 18.48
C GLY A 478 15.42 11.51 17.12
N GLY A 479 14.51 11.66 16.13
CA GLY A 479 14.69 11.13 14.76
C GLY A 479 14.42 9.63 14.60
N ARG A 480 13.82 8.98 15.62
CA ARG A 480 13.44 7.57 15.55
C ARG A 480 12.19 7.38 14.68
N LEU A 481 12.23 6.41 13.75
CA LEU A 481 11.09 6.05 12.91
C LEU A 481 10.09 5.14 13.64
N GLY A 482 8.83 5.20 13.20
CA GLY A 482 7.79 4.28 13.64
C GLY A 482 7.07 4.69 14.93
N GLY A 483 6.45 3.70 15.61
CA GLY A 483 5.65 3.90 16.80
C GLY A 483 4.47 4.85 16.57
N ALA A 484 4.10 5.64 17.57
CA ALA A 484 2.94 6.52 17.52
C ALA A 484 2.91 7.50 16.33
N ALA A 485 4.07 7.89 15.76
CA ALA A 485 4.11 8.76 14.60
C ALA A 485 3.69 8.04 13.31
N GLU A 486 4.07 6.77 13.17
CA GLU A 486 3.63 5.94 12.05
C GLU A 486 2.16 5.55 12.19
N GLU A 487 1.77 5.12 13.38
CA GLU A 487 0.37 4.83 13.72
C GLU A 487 -0.54 6.02 13.38
N ALA A 488 -0.12 7.26 13.71
CA ALA A 488 -0.87 8.47 13.42
C ALA A 488 -1.07 8.70 11.89
N ILE A 489 -0.04 8.48 11.06
CA ILE A 489 -0.15 8.60 9.59
C ILE A 489 -1.23 7.63 9.06
N PHE A 490 -1.17 6.36 9.43
CA PHE A 490 -2.12 5.36 8.93
C PHE A 490 -3.51 5.54 9.51
N HIS A 491 -3.60 5.91 10.78
CA HIS A 491 -4.85 6.25 11.43
C HIS A 491 -5.55 7.43 10.72
N ASP A 492 -4.81 8.47 10.37
CA ASP A 492 -5.33 9.63 9.65
C ASP A 492 -5.75 9.28 8.22
N LEU A 493 -4.97 8.46 7.50
CA LEU A 493 -5.31 7.97 6.17
C LEU A 493 -6.62 7.16 6.19
N ALA A 494 -6.76 6.23 7.14
CA ALA A 494 -7.94 5.40 7.25
C ALA A 494 -9.22 6.20 7.49
N GLY A 495 -9.17 7.24 8.36
CA GLY A 495 -10.34 8.03 8.74
C GLY A 495 -10.75 9.12 7.75
N GLY A 496 -9.84 9.58 6.85
CA GLY A 496 -10.13 10.66 5.89
C GLY A 496 -10.29 12.05 6.50
N GLY A 497 -10.11 12.21 7.80
CA GLY A 497 -10.28 13.47 8.55
C GLY A 497 -11.72 14.03 8.55
N PRO A 498 -11.94 15.22 9.08
CA PRO A 498 -13.27 15.83 9.16
C PRO A 498 -13.96 16.05 7.81
N ALA A 499 -13.17 16.35 6.76
CA ALA A 499 -13.69 16.54 5.41
C ALA A 499 -13.93 15.24 4.66
N ARG A 500 -13.54 14.08 5.22
CA ARG A 500 -13.65 12.75 4.60
C ARG A 500 -13.01 12.71 3.22
N THR A 501 -11.85 13.34 3.09
CA THR A 501 -11.09 13.36 1.84
C THR A 501 -10.72 11.93 1.42
N ARG A 502 -10.55 11.73 0.11
CA ARG A 502 -10.34 10.41 -0.49
C ARG A 502 -9.18 10.46 -1.48
N GLY A 503 -8.56 9.31 -1.71
CA GLY A 503 -7.52 9.15 -2.70
C GLY A 503 -6.39 10.16 -2.54
N VAL A 504 -6.02 10.81 -3.62
CA VAL A 504 -4.95 11.81 -3.65
C VAL A 504 -5.16 12.94 -2.64
N GLU A 505 -6.39 13.46 -2.52
CA GLU A 505 -6.69 14.55 -1.58
C GLU A 505 -6.47 14.12 -0.12
N ASN A 506 -6.77 12.87 0.21
CA ASN A 506 -6.52 12.32 1.54
C ASN A 506 -5.02 12.17 1.80
N VAL A 507 -4.25 11.68 0.83
CA VAL A 507 -2.79 11.59 0.94
C VAL A 507 -2.18 12.99 1.13
N GLU A 508 -2.58 13.98 0.34
CA GLU A 508 -2.10 15.36 0.48
C GLU A 508 -2.43 15.98 1.84
N ARG A 509 -3.63 15.72 2.36
CA ARG A 509 -4.03 16.18 3.69
C ARG A 509 -3.12 15.61 4.78
N VAL A 510 -2.90 14.29 4.75
CA VAL A 510 -2.08 13.59 5.74
C VAL A 510 -0.61 14.00 5.58
N ALA A 511 -0.10 14.06 4.35
CA ALA A 511 1.26 14.51 4.07
C ALA A 511 1.55 15.89 4.71
N ARG A 512 0.65 16.87 4.48
CA ARG A 512 0.77 18.20 5.11
C ARG A 512 0.76 18.16 6.64
N ALA A 513 -0.12 17.33 7.22
CA ALA A 513 -0.25 17.22 8.67
C ALA A 513 1.02 16.63 9.34
N HIS A 514 1.76 15.81 8.59
CA HIS A 514 2.96 15.12 9.07
C HIS A 514 4.27 15.67 8.50
N GLY A 515 4.25 16.90 7.92
CA GLY A 515 5.46 17.62 7.50
C GLY A 515 6.05 17.15 6.16
N ALA A 516 5.31 16.35 5.39
CA ALA A 516 5.67 15.98 4.02
C ALA A 516 5.25 17.07 3.00
N PRO A 517 5.76 17.04 1.76
CA PRO A 517 5.23 17.86 0.68
C PRO A 517 3.72 17.69 0.56
N GLY A 518 2.99 18.81 0.53
CA GLY A 518 1.53 18.79 0.61
C GLY A 518 0.82 18.76 -0.73
N ALA A 519 1.54 18.81 -1.85
CA ALA A 519 0.99 18.70 -3.19
C ALA A 519 1.38 17.35 -3.82
N TRP A 520 0.45 16.74 -4.53
CA TRP A 520 0.67 15.42 -5.14
C TRP A 520 1.87 15.37 -6.08
N GLU A 521 2.04 16.40 -6.89
CA GLU A 521 3.18 16.55 -7.79
C GLU A 521 4.53 16.60 -7.06
N ASP A 522 4.59 17.19 -5.89
CA ASP A 522 5.83 17.28 -5.10
C ASP A 522 6.09 15.98 -4.34
N LEU A 523 5.04 15.31 -3.85
CA LEU A 523 5.13 13.96 -3.30
C LEU A 523 5.64 12.96 -4.34
N LEU A 524 5.10 13.00 -5.56
CA LEU A 524 5.55 12.12 -6.63
C LEU A 524 6.97 12.45 -7.12
N ALA A 525 7.36 13.72 -7.10
CA ALA A 525 8.74 14.11 -7.41
C ALA A 525 9.73 13.56 -6.36
N ALA A 526 9.38 13.62 -5.08
CA ALA A 526 10.17 13.04 -4.00
C ALA A 526 10.22 11.50 -4.07
N TRP A 527 9.12 10.86 -4.46
CA TRP A 527 9.00 9.42 -4.68
C TRP A 527 9.73 8.91 -5.92
N ALA A 528 9.88 9.74 -6.97
CA ALA A 528 10.23 9.30 -8.33
C ALA A 528 11.48 8.41 -8.41
N LEU A 529 12.48 8.69 -7.59
CA LEU A 529 13.74 7.92 -7.57
C LEU A 529 13.69 6.68 -6.66
N VAL A 530 12.76 6.59 -5.73
CA VAL A 530 12.69 5.49 -4.74
C VAL A 530 12.71 4.11 -5.40
N PRO A 531 11.89 3.82 -6.43
CA PRO A 531 11.85 2.50 -7.04
C PRO A 531 13.16 2.04 -7.70
N ILE A 532 14.10 2.94 -7.95
CA ILE A 532 15.36 2.61 -8.61
C ILE A 532 16.60 2.88 -7.75
N ALA A 533 16.54 3.87 -6.86
CA ALA A 533 17.69 4.33 -6.09
C ALA A 533 17.73 3.74 -4.67
N ASP A 534 16.70 3.04 -4.24
CA ASP A 534 16.68 2.39 -2.93
C ASP A 534 17.88 1.47 -2.74
N ASP A 535 18.58 1.63 -1.61
CA ASP A 535 19.81 0.92 -1.25
C ASP A 535 20.95 0.99 -2.29
N LEU A 536 20.94 1.98 -3.20
CA LEU A 536 22.10 2.27 -4.01
C LEU A 536 23.18 2.99 -3.17
N PRO A 537 24.45 2.58 -3.26
CA PRO A 537 25.53 3.28 -2.58
C PRO A 537 25.58 4.78 -2.99
N GLY A 538 25.57 5.66 -2.00
CA GLY A 538 25.61 7.10 -2.20
C GLY A 538 24.29 7.76 -2.60
N ALA A 539 23.20 7.01 -2.71
CA ALA A 539 21.88 7.59 -2.96
C ALA A 539 21.37 8.36 -1.72
N PRO A 540 20.67 9.49 -1.92
CA PRO A 540 20.16 10.30 -0.81
C PRO A 540 19.17 9.53 0.08
N SER A 541 19.17 9.83 1.39
CA SER A 541 18.23 9.21 2.34
C SER A 541 16.75 9.41 1.97
N ALA A 542 16.43 10.50 1.29
CA ALA A 542 15.06 10.76 0.80
C ALA A 542 14.58 9.73 -0.24
N THR A 543 15.48 9.02 -0.91
CA THR A 543 15.18 8.00 -1.92
C THR A 543 15.13 6.58 -1.33
N GLN A 544 15.18 6.43 -0.01
CA GLN A 544 15.26 5.12 0.65
C GLN A 544 13.93 4.70 1.26
N VAL A 545 13.62 3.42 1.17
CA VAL A 545 12.63 2.74 2.00
C VAL A 545 13.37 2.22 3.24
N LYS A 546 13.38 3.00 4.31
CA LYS A 546 14.27 2.78 5.46
C LYS A 546 13.96 1.53 6.30
N THR A 547 12.78 0.94 6.12
CA THR A 547 12.35 -0.24 6.88
C THR A 547 12.83 -1.53 6.25
N VAL A 548 12.87 -1.61 4.93
CA VAL A 548 13.22 -2.83 4.18
C VAL A 548 14.28 -2.53 3.14
N ASN A 549 15.25 -3.43 2.99
CA ASN A 549 16.26 -3.39 1.94
C ASN A 549 15.71 -4.06 0.68
N LEU A 550 15.16 -3.26 -0.24
CA LEU A 550 14.53 -3.80 -1.44
C LEU A 550 15.51 -4.56 -2.33
N ARG A 551 16.78 -4.09 -2.42
CA ARG A 551 17.77 -4.76 -3.28
C ARG A 551 18.15 -6.12 -2.76
N ASP A 552 18.39 -6.24 -1.45
CA ASP A 552 18.69 -7.54 -0.85
C ASP A 552 17.49 -8.49 -0.97
N VAL A 553 16.29 -8.03 -0.64
CA VAL A 553 15.06 -8.84 -0.72
C VAL A 553 14.82 -9.32 -2.16
N PHE A 554 14.86 -8.44 -3.15
CA PHE A 554 14.61 -8.85 -4.54
C PHE A 554 15.70 -9.75 -5.10
N ALA A 555 16.97 -9.49 -4.77
CA ALA A 555 18.07 -10.35 -5.17
C ALA A 555 17.97 -11.75 -4.54
N ALA A 556 17.54 -11.84 -3.29
CA ALA A 556 17.27 -13.12 -2.63
C ALA A 556 16.09 -13.85 -3.27
N LEU A 557 14.96 -13.16 -3.49
CA LEU A 557 13.79 -13.75 -4.14
C LEU A 557 14.07 -14.22 -5.57
N HIS A 558 14.91 -13.49 -6.32
CA HIS A 558 15.40 -13.93 -7.62
C HIS A 558 16.13 -15.28 -7.53
N ARG A 559 17.02 -15.46 -6.55
CA ARG A 559 17.74 -16.72 -6.33
C ARG A 559 16.83 -17.83 -5.85
N GLU A 560 16.02 -17.58 -4.83
CA GLU A 560 15.14 -18.58 -4.20
C GLU A 560 14.05 -19.07 -5.16
N LEU A 561 13.57 -18.22 -6.05
CA LEU A 561 12.54 -18.54 -7.03
C LEU A 561 13.12 -18.85 -8.42
N GLU A 562 14.43 -19.07 -8.53
CA GLU A 562 15.11 -19.47 -9.76
C GLU A 562 14.78 -18.54 -10.95
N GLY A 563 14.66 -17.24 -10.70
CA GLY A 563 14.32 -16.26 -11.72
C GLY A 563 12.88 -16.33 -12.23
N ARG A 564 11.96 -16.95 -11.50
CA ARG A 564 10.53 -16.96 -11.88
C ARG A 564 9.92 -15.56 -11.70
N ALA A 565 9.03 -15.14 -12.60
CA ALA A 565 8.41 -13.82 -12.52
C ALA A 565 7.58 -13.66 -11.23
N PRO A 566 7.51 -12.42 -10.73
CA PRO A 566 8.10 -11.20 -11.31
C PRO A 566 9.60 -11.01 -11.01
N PHE A 567 10.26 -12.00 -10.43
CA PHE A 567 11.66 -11.96 -9.97
C PHE A 567 12.66 -12.51 -11.02
N ALA A 568 12.38 -12.24 -12.30
CA ALA A 568 13.27 -12.67 -13.39
C ALA A 568 14.68 -12.02 -13.35
N ARG A 569 14.82 -10.95 -12.58
CA ARG A 569 16.09 -10.22 -12.34
C ARG A 569 16.29 -10.01 -10.85
N ALA A 570 17.55 -9.83 -10.47
CA ALA A 570 17.90 -9.52 -9.08
C ALA A 570 17.32 -8.18 -8.58
N PHE A 571 17.00 -7.27 -9.49
CA PHE A 571 16.21 -6.09 -9.21
C PHE A 571 15.19 -5.88 -10.35
N PRO A 572 13.89 -5.75 -10.07
CA PRO A 572 12.86 -5.78 -11.11
C PRO A 572 12.89 -4.58 -12.06
N LEU A 573 13.16 -3.37 -11.54
CA LEU A 573 13.16 -2.14 -12.33
C LEU A 573 14.43 -2.02 -13.17
N GLU A 574 14.25 -1.77 -14.46
CA GLU A 574 15.30 -1.46 -15.40
C GLU A 574 15.07 -0.08 -16.04
N ALA A 575 16.07 0.78 -15.92
CA ALA A 575 16.08 2.04 -16.63
C ALA A 575 16.57 1.86 -18.06
N MET A 576 16.05 2.65 -18.99
CA MET A 576 16.55 2.66 -20.36
C MET A 576 17.94 3.28 -20.42
N GLY A 577 18.93 2.49 -20.82
CA GLY A 577 20.34 2.92 -20.93
C GLY A 577 20.56 3.80 -22.16
N ILE A 578 21.21 4.95 -21.97
CA ILE A 578 21.67 5.86 -23.02
C ILE A 578 23.14 6.17 -22.73
N PRO A 579 24.07 5.87 -23.66
CA PRO A 579 25.48 6.13 -23.42
C PRO A 579 25.79 7.64 -23.39
N LEU A 580 26.68 8.06 -22.50
CA LEU A 580 27.32 9.38 -22.53
C LEU A 580 28.60 9.25 -23.36
N ALA A 581 28.49 9.35 -24.68
CA ALA A 581 29.61 9.15 -25.60
C ALA A 581 29.51 10.07 -26.80
N ASP A 582 30.62 10.27 -27.49
CA ASP A 582 30.64 10.92 -28.79
C ASP A 582 29.75 10.14 -29.78
N GLY A 583 28.95 10.87 -30.55
CA GLY A 583 28.01 10.28 -31.51
C GLY A 583 26.68 9.85 -30.89
N THR A 584 26.41 10.07 -29.59
CA THR A 584 25.08 9.84 -29.03
C THR A 584 24.02 10.64 -29.78
N ASP A 585 23.11 9.95 -30.45
CA ASP A 585 21.90 10.49 -31.11
C ASP A 585 20.76 9.49 -30.92
N ALA A 586 20.01 9.63 -29.84
CA ALA A 586 18.91 8.75 -29.50
C ALA A 586 17.58 9.51 -29.51
N ARG A 587 16.57 8.89 -30.08
CA ARG A 587 15.18 9.38 -30.07
C ARG A 587 14.28 8.28 -29.52
N ILE A 588 13.60 8.57 -28.43
CA ILE A 588 12.77 7.61 -27.70
C ILE A 588 11.37 8.18 -27.56
N ASP A 589 10.40 7.54 -28.20
CA ASP A 589 8.99 7.81 -28.00
C ASP A 589 8.46 6.87 -26.92
N PHE A 590 7.75 7.42 -25.94
CA PHE A 590 7.20 6.64 -24.83
C PHE A 590 5.85 7.18 -24.37
N GLU A 591 5.08 6.30 -23.75
CA GLU A 591 3.82 6.61 -23.10
C GLU A 591 4.03 6.65 -21.59
N LEU A 592 3.37 7.59 -20.91
CA LEU A 592 3.47 7.79 -19.49
C LEU A 592 2.07 7.83 -18.88
N ALA A 593 1.69 6.81 -18.15
CA ALA A 593 0.43 6.77 -17.45
C ALA A 593 0.37 7.80 -16.30
N ALA A 594 -0.84 8.21 -15.93
CA ALA A 594 -1.05 9.17 -14.86
C ALA A 594 -0.41 8.70 -13.54
N SER A 595 0.27 9.62 -12.87
CA SER A 595 0.95 9.43 -11.58
C SER A 595 2.08 8.38 -11.58
N THR A 596 2.72 8.17 -12.74
CA THR A 596 3.82 7.19 -12.90
C THR A 596 5.09 7.82 -13.45
N GLY A 597 6.19 7.07 -13.45
CA GLY A 597 7.51 7.50 -13.94
C GLY A 597 8.07 6.61 -15.03
N TYR A 598 8.78 7.21 -15.99
CA TYR A 598 9.64 6.52 -16.96
C TYR A 598 11.10 6.75 -16.61
N TYR A 599 11.92 5.70 -16.62
CA TYR A 599 13.27 5.69 -16.07
C TYR A 599 14.32 5.60 -17.16
N PHE A 600 15.28 6.55 -17.15
CA PHE A 600 16.43 6.57 -18.03
C PHE A 600 17.73 6.52 -17.22
N GLN A 601 18.73 5.84 -17.75
CA GLN A 601 20.08 5.83 -17.20
C GLN A 601 21.07 6.35 -18.26
N PHE A 602 21.83 7.36 -17.89
CA PHE A 602 22.89 7.91 -18.72
C PHE A 602 24.23 7.55 -18.08
N GLU A 603 25.14 6.92 -18.84
CA GLU A 603 26.41 6.49 -18.25
C GLU A 603 27.58 6.57 -19.21
N SER A 604 28.78 6.78 -18.63
CA SER A 604 30.09 6.64 -19.25
C SER A 604 31.07 6.04 -18.26
N ASP A 605 31.97 5.19 -18.73
CA ASP A 605 33.05 4.60 -17.93
C ASP A 605 34.33 5.44 -17.90
N GLY A 606 34.34 6.58 -18.61
CA GLY A 606 35.46 7.50 -18.71
C GLY A 606 35.02 8.93 -19.01
N PRO A 607 35.92 9.74 -19.59
CA PRO A 607 35.58 11.07 -20.08
C PRO A 607 34.40 11.02 -21.04
N HIS A 608 33.49 12.01 -20.95
CA HIS A 608 32.32 12.07 -21.80
C HIS A 608 32.06 13.50 -22.30
N PRO A 609 31.43 13.65 -23.49
CA PRO A 609 31.04 14.93 -24.03
C PRO A 609 29.84 15.50 -23.27
N GLU A 610 29.54 16.76 -23.55
CA GLU A 610 28.25 17.33 -23.18
C GLU A 610 27.11 16.62 -23.95
N VAL A 611 26.07 16.17 -23.23
CA VAL A 611 24.89 15.56 -23.82
C VAL A 611 23.67 16.42 -23.54
N ARG A 612 22.96 16.78 -24.60
CA ARG A 612 21.72 17.54 -24.55
C ARG A 612 20.53 16.60 -24.63
N LEU A 613 19.64 16.69 -23.64
CA LEU A 613 18.38 15.95 -23.54
C LEU A 613 17.23 16.93 -23.82
N ARG A 614 16.37 16.62 -24.76
CA ARG A 614 15.19 17.43 -25.07
C ARG A 614 13.93 16.59 -24.87
N LEU A 615 13.06 17.02 -23.93
CA LEU A 615 11.76 16.42 -23.69
C LEU A 615 10.66 17.22 -24.43
N THR A 616 9.87 16.53 -25.21
CA THR A 616 8.73 17.09 -25.97
C THR A 616 7.56 16.13 -25.94
N THR A 617 6.39 16.58 -26.41
CA THR A 617 5.35 15.66 -26.86
C THR A 617 5.85 14.87 -28.08
N GLN A 618 5.23 13.74 -28.41
CA GLN A 618 5.57 12.98 -29.65
C GLN A 618 5.39 13.82 -30.91
N ALA A 619 4.51 14.84 -30.90
CA ALA A 619 4.36 15.80 -31.97
C ALA A 619 5.51 16.83 -32.05
N GLY A 620 6.49 16.80 -31.15
CA GLY A 620 7.63 17.71 -31.09
C GLY A 620 7.33 19.07 -30.45
N LEU A 621 6.15 19.23 -29.85
CA LEU A 621 5.74 20.43 -29.15
C LEU A 621 6.26 20.45 -27.69
N ALA A 622 6.27 21.62 -27.06
CA ALA A 622 6.52 21.74 -25.63
C ALA A 622 5.52 20.91 -24.82
N VAL A 623 5.99 20.26 -23.76
CA VAL A 623 5.10 19.54 -22.84
C VAL A 623 4.27 20.57 -22.07
N PRO A 624 2.93 20.55 -22.18
CA PRO A 624 2.09 21.51 -21.45
C PRO A 624 2.26 21.36 -19.93
N SER A 625 2.21 22.45 -19.20
CA SER A 625 2.25 22.43 -17.72
C SER A 625 1.07 21.66 -17.12
N SER A 626 -0.08 21.64 -17.81
CA SER A 626 -1.27 20.87 -17.42
C SER A 626 -1.06 19.36 -17.38
N GLU A 627 -0.01 18.84 -18.04
CA GLU A 627 0.36 17.41 -17.99
C GLU A 627 1.07 17.04 -16.67
N GLY A 628 1.44 18.03 -15.84
CA GLY A 628 2.05 17.80 -14.53
C GLY A 628 3.38 17.02 -14.59
N VAL A 629 4.10 17.10 -15.71
CA VAL A 629 5.35 16.34 -15.90
C VAL A 629 6.49 17.00 -15.16
N ARG A 630 7.22 16.23 -14.34
CA ARG A 630 8.46 16.62 -13.65
C ARG A 630 9.63 15.78 -14.18
N ILE A 631 10.81 16.37 -14.18
CA ILE A 631 12.05 15.64 -14.43
C ILE A 631 12.84 15.59 -13.13
N VAL A 632 13.17 14.40 -12.67
CA VAL A 632 13.98 14.17 -11.47
C VAL A 632 15.29 13.50 -11.89
N VAL A 633 16.40 14.01 -11.46
CA VAL A 633 17.73 13.50 -11.84
C VAL A 633 18.54 13.23 -10.58
N LEU A 634 19.22 12.08 -10.56
CA LEU A 634 20.19 11.69 -9.54
C LEU A 634 21.51 11.35 -10.24
N ARG A 635 22.62 11.88 -9.77
CA ARG A 635 23.95 11.39 -10.17
C ARG A 635 24.40 10.32 -9.18
N THR A 636 24.65 9.09 -9.66
CA THR A 636 25.05 7.96 -8.81
C THR A 636 26.57 7.69 -8.84
N ARG A 637 27.29 8.24 -9.83
CA ARG A 637 28.75 8.11 -9.97
C ARG A 637 29.35 9.36 -10.62
#